data_298d2b21edde20e878f6bb23bce00b8d
#
_entry.id   298d2b21edde20e878f6bb23bce00b8d
#
_cell.length_a   1.000
_cell.length_b   1.000
_cell.length_c   1.000
_cell.angle_alpha   90.00
_cell.angle_beta   90.00
_cell.angle_gamma   90.00
#
_symmetry.space_group_name_H-M   'P 1'
#
loop_
_entity.id
_entity.type
_entity.pdbx_description
1 polymer ?
#
loop_
_entity_poly.entity_id
_entity_poly.type
_entity_poly.pdbx_seq_one_letter_code
_entity_poly.pdbx_strand_id
1 'polypeptide(L)'
;MLIALRNQVALACWHPELSDVWGDLSRDIEPVKPHKLPSPHGLKLKLLPFQQESLHWMKEQEKGTWKGGMLADEMGMGKTIQTIALLLSDRKAPNLIVAPTIAVVQWKNEIEAFTDGMKVLLWHGASRTKHKDDLKKYDVVLTSYAVMESAFRIQTYGRQKKGQKIKEPSPIHSLKWHRIILDEAHSIKERQTNTAKATFALESNFKWCLSGTPLQNRVGELYSLVRFIGADPFAYYYGKKSKCKSLNWSFSDRRHCDFCGESPMNHVCFWNNEILTPIQRYGMVGEGKTAFKKLKILLDRMMLRRTKVERADDLGLPPRIVKCRKDFFSEEERDLYLSLYTDVRRTFTTYIDQGTVLNNYSSIFSLITRMRQMACHPDLVLKSRTGPYGQEAPDEHVCRICNDIAEDAIDARCHHVFCRLCITEYLTGSLVSQPECPSCHLPISIDINQPSIETAEDEGLKTSKPQGIIGRLDMDKWKSSTKIEALVEELTELQREDCTVKSLVFSQFVNFLDLVAWRLKKAGFNICRLEGNMTPQARNAVVQHFMKNVHCTVFLVSLKAGGVALNLTEASRVYMMDSWWNPSVEYQAMDRVHRLGARRPVECIKLVVEDSIESRIVQLQEKKSAMVEAAIGRDENAMGRLSPEDMSFLFKM
;
A
#
# COMPACT_ATOMS: atom_id res chain seq x y z
N MET A 1 28.29 20.76 -7.33
CA MET A 1 29.58 20.59 -6.67
C MET A 1 29.83 21.66 -5.61
N LEU A 2 29.92 22.96 -5.91
CA LEU A 2 30.22 24.04 -4.94
C LEU A 2 29.26 24.12 -3.71
N ILE A 3 27.96 23.86 -3.85
CA ILE A 3 26.99 23.96 -2.74
C ILE A 3 27.14 22.76 -1.77
N ALA A 4 27.35 21.56 -2.28
CA ALA A 4 27.56 20.36 -1.44
C ALA A 4 28.86 20.48 -0.64
N LEU A 5 29.94 20.92 -1.28
CA LEU A 5 31.23 21.18 -0.63
C LEU A 5 31.12 22.25 0.46
N ARG A 6 30.43 23.37 0.16
CA ARG A 6 30.16 24.44 1.15
C ARG A 6 29.34 23.94 2.35
N ASN A 7 28.36 23.09 2.12
CA ASN A 7 27.59 22.49 3.20
C ASN A 7 28.44 21.56 4.06
N GLN A 8 29.30 20.73 3.45
CA GLN A 8 30.21 19.83 4.17
C GLN A 8 31.20 20.61 5.05
N VAL A 9 31.83 21.64 4.51
CA VAL A 9 32.77 22.50 5.27
C VAL A 9 32.06 23.18 6.42
N ALA A 10 30.86 23.75 6.18
CA ALA A 10 30.09 24.41 7.25
C ALA A 10 29.65 23.43 8.33
N LEU A 11 29.22 22.23 7.96
CA LEU A 11 28.85 21.17 8.92
C LEU A 11 30.06 20.69 9.71
N ALA A 12 31.22 20.49 9.09
CA ALA A 12 32.43 20.06 9.78
C ALA A 12 32.89 21.06 10.85
N CYS A 13 32.69 22.38 10.64
CA CYS A 13 33.02 23.42 11.62
C CYS A 13 32.14 23.38 12.87
N TRP A 14 30.83 23.18 12.69
CA TRP A 14 29.86 23.25 13.80
C TRP A 14 29.49 21.88 14.37
N HIS A 15 29.69 20.82 13.60
CA HIS A 15 29.38 19.44 13.92
C HIS A 15 30.53 18.51 13.54
N PRO A 16 31.66 18.55 14.27
CA PRO A 16 32.84 17.73 14.00
C PRO A 16 32.53 16.23 14.09
N GLU A 17 31.50 15.84 14.84
CA GLU A 17 30.99 14.48 14.95
C GLU A 17 30.47 13.92 13.62
N LEU A 18 30.26 14.76 12.61
CA LEU A 18 29.81 14.33 11.28
C LEU A 18 30.95 14.09 10.29
N SER A 19 32.20 14.29 10.69
CA SER A 19 33.36 14.25 9.77
C SER A 19 33.62 12.86 9.19
N ASP A 20 33.42 11.79 9.95
CA ASP A 20 33.66 10.40 9.51
C ASP A 20 32.49 9.45 9.83
N VAL A 21 31.25 9.93 9.76
CA VAL A 21 30.05 9.13 10.06
C VAL A 21 30.03 7.78 9.35
N TRP A 22 30.52 7.73 8.11
CA TRP A 22 30.49 6.49 7.31
C TRP A 22 31.60 5.52 7.68
N GLY A 23 32.76 6.04 8.09
CA GLY A 23 33.84 5.25 8.66
C GLY A 23 33.48 4.71 10.04
N ASP A 24 32.94 5.59 10.91
CA ASP A 24 32.45 5.23 12.24
C ASP A 24 31.33 4.18 12.16
N LEU A 25 30.35 4.38 11.28
CA LEU A 25 29.29 3.41 11.05
C LEU A 25 29.83 2.03 10.67
N SER A 26 30.90 1.99 9.88
CA SER A 26 31.52 0.74 9.42
C SER A 26 32.34 0.05 10.51
N ARG A 27 32.93 0.81 11.44
CA ARG A 27 33.75 0.32 12.55
C ARG A 27 32.95 0.00 13.81
N ASP A 28 32.01 0.88 14.17
CA ASP A 28 31.37 0.86 15.49
C ASP A 28 30.03 0.12 15.50
N ILE A 29 29.36 0.03 14.34
CA ILE A 29 28.09 -0.68 14.20
C ILE A 29 28.25 -1.82 13.20
N GLU A 30 28.62 -3.00 13.69
CA GLU A 30 28.65 -4.19 12.85
C GLU A 30 27.22 -4.66 12.51
N PRO A 31 26.99 -5.19 11.28
CA PRO A 31 25.75 -5.84 10.96
C PRO A 31 25.49 -7.02 11.90
N VAL A 32 24.34 -7.06 12.55
CA VAL A 32 23.97 -8.17 13.41
C VAL A 32 23.83 -9.43 12.56
N LYS A 33 24.66 -10.43 12.84
CA LYS A 33 24.54 -11.78 12.22
C LYS A 33 23.43 -12.54 12.93
N PRO A 34 22.33 -12.87 12.25
CA PRO A 34 21.24 -13.58 12.89
C PRO A 34 21.64 -14.99 13.33
N HIS A 35 21.28 -15.36 14.54
CA HIS A 35 21.43 -16.72 15.08
C HIS A 35 20.05 -17.26 15.49
N LYS A 36 19.88 -18.59 15.49
CA LYS A 36 18.63 -19.22 15.89
C LYS A 36 18.44 -19.10 17.41
N LEU A 37 17.36 -18.47 17.85
CA LEU A 37 16.91 -18.49 19.23
C LEU A 37 15.70 -19.43 19.39
N PRO A 38 15.58 -20.14 20.51
CA PRO A 38 14.39 -20.93 20.77
C PRO A 38 13.14 -20.06 20.84
N SER A 39 11.99 -20.65 20.53
CA SER A 39 10.70 -19.96 20.66
C SER A 39 10.50 -19.50 22.11
N PRO A 40 10.02 -18.27 22.34
CA PRO A 40 9.80 -17.76 23.69
C PRO A 40 8.70 -18.54 24.40
N HIS A 41 8.79 -18.61 25.71
CA HIS A 41 7.77 -19.26 26.54
C HIS A 41 6.41 -18.57 26.38
N GLY A 42 5.34 -19.35 26.25
CA GLY A 42 3.98 -18.84 26.03
C GLY A 42 3.62 -18.60 24.55
N LEU A 43 4.50 -18.93 23.62
CA LEU A 43 4.18 -18.98 22.20
C LEU A 43 3.70 -20.41 21.85
N LYS A 44 2.45 -20.54 21.38
CA LYS A 44 1.84 -21.83 21.03
C LYS A 44 2.34 -22.41 19.71
N LEU A 45 2.98 -21.60 18.89
CA LEU A 45 3.50 -21.98 17.58
C LEU A 45 5.02 -22.12 17.61
N LYS A 46 5.56 -23.16 16.98
CA LYS A 46 7.01 -23.31 16.81
C LYS A 46 7.48 -22.39 15.67
N LEU A 47 8.44 -21.53 15.98
CA LEU A 47 9.05 -20.66 14.97
C LEU A 47 9.88 -21.47 13.96
N LEU A 48 9.81 -21.08 12.70
CA LEU A 48 10.68 -21.58 11.65
C LEU A 48 12.12 -21.08 11.84
N PRO A 49 13.14 -21.75 11.27
CA PRO A 49 14.54 -21.39 11.47
C PRO A 49 14.84 -19.92 11.23
N PHE A 50 14.40 -19.38 10.10
CA PHE A 50 14.61 -17.97 9.78
C PHE A 50 13.84 -17.02 10.71
N GLN A 51 12.68 -17.43 11.27
CA GLN A 51 11.94 -16.64 12.26
C GLN A 51 12.65 -16.60 13.60
N GLN A 52 13.33 -17.70 13.98
CA GLN A 52 14.20 -17.75 15.15
C GLN A 52 15.40 -16.80 14.99
N GLU A 53 15.97 -16.75 13.78
CA GLU A 53 17.02 -15.79 13.43
C GLU A 53 16.53 -14.33 13.54
N SER A 54 15.31 -14.05 13.10
CA SER A 54 14.71 -12.71 13.23
C SER A 54 14.53 -12.30 14.68
N LEU A 55 14.10 -13.21 15.53
CA LEU A 55 13.94 -12.94 16.95
C LEU A 55 15.28 -12.54 17.58
N HIS A 56 16.36 -13.25 17.26
CA HIS A 56 17.70 -12.89 17.69
C HIS A 56 18.07 -11.48 17.18
N TRP A 57 17.95 -11.26 15.88
CA TRP A 57 18.29 -9.98 15.25
C TRP A 57 17.51 -8.82 15.88
N MET A 58 16.20 -8.96 16.08
CA MET A 58 15.39 -7.92 16.70
C MET A 58 15.83 -7.62 18.14
N LYS A 59 16.16 -8.63 18.94
CA LYS A 59 16.64 -8.45 20.31
C LYS A 59 17.99 -7.75 20.37
N GLU A 60 18.91 -8.06 19.46
CA GLU A 60 20.21 -7.37 19.38
C GLU A 60 20.05 -5.92 18.88
N GLN A 61 19.13 -5.67 17.92
CA GLN A 61 18.82 -4.31 17.48
C GLN A 61 18.26 -3.42 18.61
N GLU A 62 17.45 -3.98 19.51
CA GLU A 62 16.97 -3.22 20.69
C GLU A 62 18.08 -2.85 21.66
N LYS A 63 19.17 -3.62 21.74
CA LYS A 63 20.36 -3.30 22.52
C LYS A 63 21.27 -2.28 21.81
N GLY A 64 21.15 -2.22 20.49
CA GLY A 64 21.96 -1.36 19.64
C GLY A 64 21.63 0.13 19.76
N THR A 65 22.40 0.95 19.04
CA THR A 65 22.35 2.43 19.09
C THR A 65 20.96 2.98 18.75
N TRP A 66 20.28 2.42 17.74
CA TRP A 66 18.99 2.94 17.25
C TRP A 66 17.76 2.36 17.95
N LYS A 67 17.95 1.40 18.85
CA LYS A 67 16.88 0.80 19.67
C LYS A 67 15.66 0.36 18.84
N GLY A 68 15.91 -0.32 17.73
CA GLY A 68 14.89 -0.78 16.81
C GLY A 68 15.41 -0.91 15.38
N GLY A 69 14.49 -1.13 14.44
CA GLY A 69 14.87 -1.35 13.04
C GLY A 69 13.69 -1.64 12.12
N MET A 70 14.00 -2.19 10.96
CA MET A 70 13.04 -2.54 9.92
C MET A 70 13.05 -4.05 9.68
N LEU A 71 11.95 -4.73 9.97
CA LEU A 71 11.74 -6.12 9.57
C LEU A 71 11.06 -6.12 8.21
N ALA A 72 11.84 -6.39 7.17
CA ALA A 72 11.49 -6.21 5.77
C ALA A 72 11.41 -7.51 4.98
N ASP A 73 11.23 -8.64 5.66
CA ASP A 73 11.00 -9.95 5.03
C ASP A 73 9.85 -9.88 4.02
N GLU A 74 9.95 -10.66 2.94
CA GLU A 74 8.92 -10.72 1.91
C GLU A 74 7.54 -11.00 2.50
N MET A 75 6.48 -10.57 1.80
CA MET A 75 5.10 -10.78 2.26
C MET A 75 4.80 -12.28 2.42
N GLY A 76 4.08 -12.63 3.50
CA GLY A 76 3.72 -14.04 3.77
C GLY A 76 4.79 -14.85 4.51
N MET A 77 5.93 -14.29 4.89
CA MET A 77 6.97 -14.95 5.71
C MET A 77 6.69 -14.86 7.23
N GLY A 78 5.53 -14.37 7.65
CA GLY A 78 5.12 -14.38 9.07
C GLY A 78 5.75 -13.27 9.91
N LYS A 79 5.86 -12.03 9.40
CA LYS A 79 6.32 -10.88 10.20
C LYS A 79 5.50 -10.69 11.47
N THR A 80 4.19 -10.96 11.44
CA THR A 80 3.30 -10.88 12.60
C THR A 80 3.75 -11.82 13.71
N ILE A 81 3.98 -13.11 13.41
CA ILE A 81 4.38 -14.10 14.43
C ILE A 81 5.79 -13.83 14.97
N GLN A 82 6.71 -13.33 14.13
CA GLN A 82 8.05 -12.91 14.54
C GLN A 82 7.96 -11.76 15.55
N THR A 83 7.06 -10.81 15.30
CA THR A 83 6.81 -9.67 16.19
C THR A 83 6.14 -10.12 17.49
N ILE A 84 5.16 -11.04 17.43
CA ILE A 84 4.54 -11.63 18.63
C ILE A 84 5.60 -12.35 19.48
N ALA A 85 6.52 -13.05 18.85
CA ALA A 85 7.63 -13.69 19.56
C ALA A 85 8.53 -12.67 20.27
N LEU A 86 8.80 -11.51 19.63
CA LEU A 86 9.54 -10.42 20.27
C LEU A 86 8.78 -9.86 21.47
N LEU A 87 7.45 -9.65 21.37
CA LEU A 87 6.63 -9.17 22.48
C LEU A 87 6.62 -10.12 23.66
N LEU A 88 6.59 -11.43 23.40
CA LEU A 88 6.64 -12.48 24.43
C LEU A 88 8.02 -12.62 25.08
N SER A 89 9.09 -12.23 24.39
CA SER A 89 10.46 -12.48 24.84
C SER A 89 10.82 -11.79 26.16
N ASP A 90 10.18 -10.65 26.48
CA ASP A 90 10.39 -9.91 27.75
C ASP A 90 9.09 -9.53 28.46
N ARG A 91 7.93 -9.68 27.83
CA ARG A 91 6.58 -9.36 28.33
C ARG A 91 6.45 -7.97 28.98
N LYS A 92 7.27 -7.02 28.55
CA LYS A 92 7.15 -5.64 29.03
C LYS A 92 6.01 -4.93 28.33
N ALA A 93 5.29 -4.12 29.09
CA ALA A 93 4.09 -3.39 28.66
C ALA A 93 4.19 -1.89 29.00
N PRO A 94 3.37 -1.05 28.38
CA PRO A 94 2.47 -1.32 27.27
C PRO A 94 3.17 -1.21 25.91
N ASN A 95 2.72 -2.01 24.93
CA ASN A 95 3.18 -1.95 23.54
C ASN A 95 2.06 -1.40 22.65
N LEU A 96 2.42 -0.60 21.64
CA LEU A 96 1.49 -0.07 20.65
C LEU A 96 1.77 -0.69 19.28
N ILE A 97 0.75 -1.25 18.65
CA ILE A 97 0.80 -1.68 17.26
C ILE A 97 -0.14 -0.78 16.45
N VAL A 98 0.41 -0.13 15.43
CA VAL A 98 -0.33 0.67 14.47
C VAL A 98 -0.35 -0.07 13.15
N ALA A 99 -1.53 -0.42 12.66
CA ALA A 99 -1.71 -1.22 11.47
C ALA A 99 -2.79 -0.63 10.56
N PRO A 100 -2.88 -1.02 9.28
CA PRO A 100 -4.05 -0.74 8.46
C PRO A 100 -5.33 -1.24 9.12
N THR A 101 -6.44 -0.53 8.95
CA THR A 101 -7.71 -0.80 9.66
C THR A 101 -8.15 -2.26 9.56
N ILE A 102 -7.95 -2.88 8.41
CA ILE A 102 -8.31 -4.29 8.16
C ILE A 102 -7.38 -5.25 8.95
N ALA A 103 -6.11 -4.90 9.08
CA ALA A 103 -5.12 -5.74 9.76
C ALA A 103 -5.29 -5.76 11.29
N VAL A 104 -5.88 -4.71 11.87
CA VAL A 104 -5.99 -4.56 13.34
C VAL A 104 -6.75 -5.73 13.97
N VAL A 105 -7.85 -6.17 13.36
CA VAL A 105 -8.63 -7.32 13.85
C VAL A 105 -7.85 -8.63 13.68
N GLN A 106 -7.12 -8.78 12.57
CA GLN A 106 -6.28 -9.95 12.33
C GLN A 106 -5.16 -10.04 13.38
N TRP A 107 -4.48 -8.93 13.70
CA TRP A 107 -3.48 -8.86 14.76
C TRP A 107 -4.02 -9.35 16.11
N LYS A 108 -5.23 -8.88 16.48
CA LYS A 108 -5.91 -9.32 17.69
C LYS A 108 -6.11 -10.84 17.69
N ASN A 109 -6.71 -11.37 16.62
CA ASN A 109 -6.98 -12.80 16.49
C ASN A 109 -5.70 -13.65 16.54
N GLU A 110 -4.62 -13.21 15.87
CA GLU A 110 -3.34 -13.92 15.88
C GLU A 110 -2.67 -13.90 17.27
N ILE A 111 -2.70 -12.76 17.98
CA ILE A 111 -2.16 -12.67 19.34
C ILE A 111 -2.95 -13.60 20.28
N GLU A 112 -4.28 -13.56 20.25
CA GLU A 112 -5.13 -14.41 21.09
C GLU A 112 -4.98 -15.91 20.77
N ALA A 113 -4.81 -16.26 19.49
CA ALA A 113 -4.63 -17.64 19.05
C ALA A 113 -3.26 -18.22 19.44
N PHE A 114 -2.19 -17.43 19.29
CA PHE A 114 -0.82 -17.94 19.40
C PHE A 114 -0.12 -17.62 20.72
N THR A 115 -0.76 -16.90 21.64
CA THR A 115 -0.16 -16.56 22.94
C THR A 115 -1.02 -17.02 24.10
N ASP A 116 -0.36 -17.25 25.26
CA ASP A 116 -1.03 -17.53 26.52
C ASP A 116 -1.12 -16.26 27.38
N GLY A 117 -2.38 -15.81 27.61
CA GLY A 117 -2.69 -14.79 28.61
C GLY A 117 -2.22 -13.38 28.28
N MET A 118 -1.91 -13.06 27.01
CA MET A 118 -1.58 -11.70 26.60
C MET A 118 -2.85 -10.85 26.51
N LYS A 119 -2.90 -9.75 27.25
CA LYS A 119 -4.06 -8.83 27.28
C LYS A 119 -3.97 -7.84 26.11
N VAL A 120 -4.94 -7.90 25.21
CA VAL A 120 -5.00 -7.06 24.00
C VAL A 120 -6.18 -6.10 24.06
N LEU A 121 -5.94 -4.83 23.81
CA LEU A 121 -6.97 -3.81 23.66
C LEU A 121 -7.07 -3.37 22.20
N LEU A 122 -8.25 -3.44 21.63
CA LEU A 122 -8.58 -2.79 20.36
C LEU A 122 -9.00 -1.33 20.63
N TRP A 123 -8.08 -0.38 20.37
CA TRP A 123 -8.37 1.05 20.53
C TRP A 123 -8.91 1.65 19.22
N HIS A 124 -10.19 1.35 18.96
CA HIS A 124 -10.89 1.70 17.72
C HIS A 124 -12.37 2.05 18.03
N GLY A 125 -13.03 2.79 17.12
CA GLY A 125 -14.44 3.13 17.24
C GLY A 125 -14.73 4.28 18.22
N ALA A 126 -16.02 4.56 18.44
CA ALA A 126 -16.50 5.67 19.27
C ALA A 126 -16.34 5.40 20.79
N SER A 127 -16.40 4.12 21.19
CA SER A 127 -16.32 3.68 22.60
C SER A 127 -14.88 3.55 23.12
N ARG A 128 -13.86 3.99 22.36
CA ARG A 128 -12.45 3.91 22.78
C ARG A 128 -12.21 4.71 24.06
N THR A 129 -11.40 4.15 24.98
CA THR A 129 -11.05 4.83 26.23
C THR A 129 -10.36 6.16 25.99
N LYS A 130 -10.68 7.15 26.81
CA LYS A 130 -10.10 8.49 26.80
C LYS A 130 -8.98 8.67 27.85
N HIS A 131 -8.78 7.69 28.70
CA HIS A 131 -7.83 7.74 29.79
C HIS A 131 -6.56 6.94 29.49
N LYS A 132 -5.39 7.58 29.59
CA LYS A 132 -4.09 6.94 29.32
C LYS A 132 -3.78 5.77 30.28
N ASP A 133 -4.28 5.84 31.52
CA ASP A 133 -3.99 4.82 32.53
C ASP A 133 -4.73 3.51 32.27
N ASP A 134 -5.84 3.55 31.54
CA ASP A 134 -6.51 2.34 31.08
C ASP A 134 -5.69 1.60 30.02
N LEU A 135 -4.94 2.32 29.19
CA LEU A 135 -4.06 1.72 28.19
C LEU A 135 -2.92 0.90 28.82
N LYS A 136 -2.41 1.34 30.00
CA LYS A 136 -1.34 0.65 30.72
C LYS A 136 -1.73 -0.73 31.28
N LYS A 137 -3.04 -1.03 31.37
CA LYS A 137 -3.55 -2.31 31.88
C LYS A 137 -3.41 -3.46 30.89
N TYR A 138 -3.03 -3.13 29.63
CA TYR A 138 -2.93 -4.10 28.55
C TYR A 138 -1.47 -4.28 28.12
N ASP A 139 -1.15 -5.50 27.70
CA ASP A 139 0.18 -5.82 27.17
C ASP A 139 0.37 -5.20 25.77
N VAL A 140 -0.70 -5.22 24.97
CA VAL A 140 -0.72 -4.70 23.61
C VAL A 140 -1.96 -3.85 23.36
N VAL A 141 -1.76 -2.67 22.82
CA VAL A 141 -2.82 -1.80 22.32
C VAL A 141 -2.73 -1.76 20.79
N LEU A 142 -3.83 -2.11 20.12
CA LEU A 142 -3.96 -2.12 18.67
C LEU A 142 -4.75 -0.92 18.19
N THR A 143 -4.24 -0.19 17.22
CA THR A 143 -4.96 0.92 16.59
C THR A 143 -4.67 1.00 15.09
N SER A 144 -5.50 1.75 14.36
CA SER A 144 -5.22 2.02 12.94
C SER A 144 -4.58 3.39 12.74
N TYR A 145 -3.86 3.53 11.60
CA TYR A 145 -3.28 4.82 11.21
C TYR A 145 -4.31 5.95 11.16
N ALA A 146 -5.51 5.68 10.64
CA ALA A 146 -6.59 6.67 10.55
C ALA A 146 -7.08 7.11 11.94
N VAL A 147 -7.25 6.18 12.88
CA VAL A 147 -7.69 6.49 14.25
C VAL A 147 -6.62 7.26 15.01
N MET A 148 -5.36 6.88 14.86
CA MET A 148 -4.21 7.58 15.45
C MET A 148 -4.10 9.02 14.91
N GLU A 149 -4.18 9.20 13.59
CA GLU A 149 -4.16 10.51 12.93
C GLU A 149 -5.31 11.40 13.40
N SER A 150 -6.53 10.87 13.44
CA SER A 150 -7.70 11.59 13.92
C SER A 150 -7.52 12.09 15.36
N ALA A 151 -6.98 11.26 16.25
CA ALA A 151 -6.71 11.64 17.64
C ALA A 151 -5.63 12.75 17.73
N PHE A 152 -4.55 12.64 16.94
CA PHE A 152 -3.52 13.65 16.85
C PHE A 152 -4.05 15.00 16.32
N ARG A 153 -4.89 14.94 15.28
CA ARG A 153 -5.51 16.13 14.69
C ARG A 153 -6.42 16.85 15.69
N ILE A 154 -7.20 16.12 16.47
CA ILE A 154 -8.04 16.71 17.53
C ILE A 154 -7.18 17.38 18.61
N GLN A 155 -6.09 16.75 19.02
CA GLN A 155 -5.16 17.32 20.00
C GLN A 155 -4.48 18.60 19.48
N THR A 156 -4.05 18.61 18.23
CA THR A 156 -3.25 19.68 17.64
C THR A 156 -4.11 20.84 17.16
N TYR A 157 -5.15 20.54 16.38
CA TYR A 157 -5.97 21.55 15.69
C TYR A 157 -7.35 21.76 16.31
N GLY A 158 -7.80 20.86 17.20
CA GLY A 158 -9.11 20.88 17.81
C GLY A 158 -10.22 20.34 16.90
N ARG A 159 -11.34 19.99 17.51
CA ARG A 159 -12.60 19.60 16.83
C ARG A 159 -13.63 20.72 17.01
N GLN A 160 -14.36 21.03 15.96
CA GLN A 160 -15.46 21.98 16.02
C GLN A 160 -16.69 21.32 16.70
N LYS A 161 -17.12 21.87 17.84
CA LYS A 161 -18.29 21.39 18.58
C LYS A 161 -19.08 22.62 19.03
N LYS A 162 -20.34 22.73 18.59
CA LYS A 162 -21.23 23.86 18.90
C LYS A 162 -20.57 25.23 18.65
N GLY A 163 -19.87 25.40 17.51
CA GLY A 163 -19.22 26.67 17.15
C GLY A 163 -17.88 26.95 17.83
N GLN A 164 -17.47 26.16 18.82
CA GLN A 164 -16.19 26.31 19.51
C GLN A 164 -15.18 25.24 19.10
N LYS A 165 -13.91 25.61 19.00
CA LYS A 165 -12.79 24.71 18.73
C LYS A 165 -12.28 24.11 20.04
N ILE A 166 -12.59 22.83 20.29
CA ILE A 166 -12.18 22.12 21.50
C ILE A 166 -10.99 21.22 21.16
N LYS A 167 -9.88 21.35 21.90
CA LYS A 167 -8.73 20.46 21.85
C LYS A 167 -8.86 19.42 22.95
N GLU A 168 -8.74 18.14 22.60
CA GLU A 168 -8.74 17.04 23.56
C GLU A 168 -7.37 16.33 23.49
N PRO A 169 -6.69 16.06 24.63
CA PRO A 169 -5.42 15.34 24.62
C PRO A 169 -5.62 13.91 24.14
N SER A 170 -4.72 13.46 23.29
CA SER A 170 -4.77 12.08 22.78
C SER A 170 -4.12 11.12 23.77
N PRO A 171 -4.84 10.11 24.29
CA PRO A 171 -4.29 9.16 25.27
C PRO A 171 -3.05 8.43 24.74
N ILE A 172 -3.03 8.03 23.46
CA ILE A 172 -1.92 7.31 22.85
C ILE A 172 -0.67 8.17 22.65
N HIS A 173 -0.81 9.49 22.48
CA HIS A 173 0.31 10.42 22.37
C HIS A 173 0.77 10.97 23.74
N SER A 174 0.00 10.73 24.79
CA SER A 174 0.31 11.16 26.16
C SER A 174 1.01 10.08 26.99
N LEU A 175 1.31 8.94 26.37
CA LEU A 175 1.92 7.77 27.02
C LEU A 175 3.24 7.43 26.33
N LYS A 176 4.27 7.16 27.13
CA LYS A 176 5.51 6.57 26.61
C LYS A 176 5.37 5.07 26.55
N TRP A 177 5.44 4.52 25.34
CA TRP A 177 5.29 3.09 25.06
C TRP A 177 6.59 2.32 25.32
N HIS A 178 6.48 1.05 25.65
CA HIS A 178 7.67 0.19 25.68
C HIS A 178 8.16 -0.07 24.24
N ARG A 179 7.27 -0.51 23.35
CA ARG A 179 7.52 -0.63 21.90
C ARG A 179 6.42 0.05 21.10
N ILE A 180 6.80 0.62 19.97
CA ILE A 180 5.86 1.00 18.91
C ILE A 180 6.23 0.19 17.68
N ILE A 181 5.23 -0.48 17.12
CA ILE A 181 5.34 -1.34 15.94
C ILE A 181 4.41 -0.79 14.87
N LEU A 182 4.97 -0.44 13.72
CA LEU A 182 4.22 0.02 12.56
C LEU A 182 4.11 -1.14 11.58
N ASP A 183 2.93 -1.69 11.40
CA ASP A 183 2.66 -2.67 10.35
C ASP A 183 2.31 -1.96 9.05
N GLU A 184 2.79 -2.51 7.93
CA GLU A 184 2.76 -1.85 6.62
C GLU A 184 3.27 -0.40 6.71
N ALA A 185 4.48 -0.26 7.26
CA ALA A 185 5.10 1.03 7.61
C ALA A 185 5.23 2.00 6.42
N HIS A 186 5.08 1.52 5.18
CA HIS A 186 4.97 2.38 4.00
C HIS A 186 3.79 3.38 4.08
N SER A 187 2.84 3.19 5.00
CA SER A 187 1.76 4.14 5.29
C SER A 187 2.26 5.53 5.74
N ILE A 188 3.49 5.64 6.25
CA ILE A 188 4.10 6.91 6.66
C ILE A 188 5.17 7.43 5.68
N LYS A 189 5.25 6.88 4.46
CA LYS A 189 6.27 7.22 3.46
C LYS A 189 6.40 8.72 3.16
N GLU A 190 5.28 9.43 3.16
CA GLU A 190 5.25 10.87 2.93
C GLU A 190 5.29 11.64 4.25
N ARG A 191 6.45 12.23 4.59
CA ARG A 191 6.73 12.87 5.88
C ARG A 191 5.85 14.08 6.21
N GLN A 192 5.20 14.68 5.22
CA GLN A 192 4.37 15.87 5.41
C GLN A 192 2.94 15.55 5.77
N THR A 193 2.49 14.31 5.57
CA THR A 193 1.13 13.88 5.88
C THR A 193 0.84 13.96 7.38
N ASN A 194 -0.42 14.16 7.73
CA ASN A 194 -0.84 14.18 9.12
C ASN A 194 -0.62 12.82 9.80
N THR A 195 -0.75 11.73 9.06
CA THR A 195 -0.46 10.37 9.54
C THR A 195 1.00 10.23 9.96
N ALA A 196 1.94 10.68 9.12
CA ALA A 196 3.37 10.65 9.46
C ALA A 196 3.69 11.55 10.66
N LYS A 197 3.13 12.78 10.70
CA LYS A 197 3.30 13.69 11.84
C LYS A 197 2.76 13.11 13.15
N ALA A 198 1.59 12.46 13.09
CA ALA A 198 0.99 11.78 14.24
C ALA A 198 1.90 10.63 14.73
N THR A 199 2.47 9.86 13.81
CA THR A 199 3.39 8.77 14.13
C THR A 199 4.70 9.27 14.73
N PHE A 200 5.27 10.37 14.21
CA PHE A 200 6.50 10.95 14.74
C PHE A 200 6.32 11.59 16.13
N ALA A 201 5.08 11.96 16.49
CA ALA A 201 4.75 12.50 17.81
C ALA A 201 4.59 11.42 18.90
N LEU A 202 4.67 10.14 18.55
CA LEU A 202 4.61 9.04 19.51
C LEU A 202 5.98 8.82 20.19
N GLU A 203 5.96 8.56 21.49
CA GLU A 203 7.17 8.31 22.30
C GLU A 203 7.26 6.84 22.71
N SER A 204 8.45 6.23 22.58
CA SER A 204 8.71 4.87 23.04
C SER A 204 10.18 4.61 23.36
N ASN A 205 10.45 3.46 23.98
CA ASN A 205 11.81 2.98 24.17
C ASN A 205 12.35 2.30 22.91
N PHE A 206 11.51 1.55 22.20
CA PHE A 206 11.88 0.81 20.98
C PHE A 206 10.91 1.09 19.84
N LYS A 207 11.42 1.12 18.59
CA LYS A 207 10.64 1.45 17.39
C LYS A 207 10.88 0.45 16.28
N TRP A 208 9.79 -0.13 15.77
CA TRP A 208 9.84 -1.14 14.72
C TRP A 208 8.99 -0.78 13.51
N CYS A 209 9.55 -0.97 12.33
CA CYS A 209 8.85 -0.88 11.06
C CYS A 209 8.73 -2.27 10.45
N LEU A 210 7.51 -2.70 10.13
CA LEU A 210 7.24 -3.93 9.40
C LEU A 210 6.76 -3.55 7.99
N SER A 211 7.40 -4.08 6.96
CA SER A 211 6.98 -3.86 5.58
C SER A 211 7.53 -4.95 4.67
N GLY A 212 6.72 -5.54 3.80
CA GLY A 212 7.20 -6.46 2.76
C GLY A 212 7.90 -5.74 1.62
N THR A 213 7.65 -4.44 1.49
CA THR A 213 8.15 -3.57 0.41
C THR A 213 8.68 -2.25 0.99
N PRO A 214 9.84 -2.27 1.66
CA PRO A 214 10.38 -1.08 2.35
C PRO A 214 10.75 0.05 1.38
N LEU A 215 11.01 -0.28 0.13
CA LEU A 215 11.31 0.63 -0.99
C LEU A 215 10.26 0.39 -2.08
N GLN A 216 9.08 1.04 -1.96
CA GLN A 216 8.05 0.91 -2.98
C GLN A 216 8.29 1.82 -4.18
N ASN A 217 8.69 3.08 -3.94
CA ASN A 217 8.71 4.09 -4.98
C ASN A 217 9.94 5.01 -4.98
N ARG A 218 10.45 5.48 -3.85
CA ARG A 218 11.56 6.45 -3.82
C ARG A 218 12.47 6.26 -2.60
N VAL A 219 13.77 6.46 -2.79
CA VAL A 219 14.74 6.52 -1.69
C VAL A 219 14.34 7.56 -0.62
N GLY A 220 13.63 8.62 -1.03
CA GLY A 220 13.07 9.61 -0.10
C GLY A 220 11.97 9.08 0.83
N GLU A 221 11.26 8.03 0.45
CA GLU A 221 10.22 7.41 1.29
C GLU A 221 10.84 6.69 2.49
N LEU A 222 12.02 6.11 2.29
CA LEU A 222 12.79 5.44 3.35
C LEU A 222 13.20 6.42 4.46
N TYR A 223 13.41 7.69 4.13
CA TYR A 223 13.72 8.72 5.13
C TYR A 223 12.67 8.81 6.23
N SER A 224 11.40 8.65 5.91
CA SER A 224 10.33 8.69 6.91
C SER A 224 10.44 7.53 7.91
N LEU A 225 10.85 6.35 7.46
CA LEU A 225 11.08 5.19 8.33
C LEU A 225 12.34 5.40 9.20
N VAL A 226 13.42 5.89 8.60
CA VAL A 226 14.66 6.25 9.32
C VAL A 226 14.40 7.33 10.38
N ARG A 227 13.56 8.33 10.04
CA ARG A 227 13.13 9.38 10.96
C ARG A 227 12.24 8.84 12.08
N PHE A 228 11.34 7.93 11.80
CA PHE A 228 10.51 7.30 12.83
C PHE A 228 11.36 6.54 13.84
N ILE A 229 12.33 5.74 13.37
CA ILE A 229 13.28 5.05 14.23
C ILE A 229 14.12 6.05 15.04
N GLY A 230 14.40 7.22 14.46
CA GLY A 230 15.23 8.25 15.08
C GLY A 230 16.72 7.98 14.92
N ALA A 231 17.10 7.36 13.79
CA ALA A 231 18.49 6.98 13.51
C ALA A 231 19.40 8.20 13.41
N ASP A 232 20.21 8.41 14.44
CA ASP A 232 21.25 9.43 14.48
C ASP A 232 22.48 8.95 13.68
N PRO A 233 23.09 9.80 12.83
CA PRO A 233 22.73 11.18 12.45
C PRO A 233 21.76 11.29 11.29
N PHE A 234 21.38 10.17 10.66
CA PHE A 234 20.69 10.10 9.36
C PHE A 234 19.32 10.75 9.36
N ALA A 235 18.62 10.71 10.48
CA ALA A 235 17.27 11.27 10.63
C ALA A 235 17.25 12.77 10.90
N TYR A 236 18.38 13.36 11.26
CA TYR A 236 18.45 14.69 11.87
C TYR A 236 18.73 15.81 10.87
N TYR A 237 18.32 17.01 11.29
CA TYR A 237 18.68 18.28 10.68
C TYR A 237 19.78 18.94 11.51
N TYR A 238 20.76 19.52 10.84
CA TYR A 238 21.93 20.16 11.44
C TYR A 238 22.05 21.62 11.03
N GLY A 239 22.39 22.50 11.97
CA GLY A 239 22.65 23.90 11.69
C GLY A 239 24.02 24.11 11.01
N LYS A 240 24.06 24.96 9.96
CA LYS A 240 25.32 25.34 9.28
C LYS A 240 26.10 26.39 10.05
N LYS A 241 25.45 27.15 10.92
CA LYS A 241 26.00 28.28 11.68
C LYS A 241 25.78 28.17 13.19
N SER A 242 25.30 27.03 13.65
CA SER A 242 24.97 26.77 15.04
C SER A 242 25.12 25.29 15.35
N LYS A 243 25.26 24.93 16.62
CA LYS A 243 25.26 23.55 17.11
C LYS A 243 23.85 22.91 17.13
N CYS A 244 22.90 23.46 16.37
CA CYS A 244 21.55 22.97 16.32
C CYS A 244 21.48 21.58 15.69
N LYS A 245 20.91 20.63 16.44
CA LYS A 245 20.62 19.26 16.01
C LYS A 245 19.17 18.95 16.33
N SER A 246 18.34 18.70 15.35
CA SER A 246 16.92 18.49 15.54
C SER A 246 16.37 17.34 14.69
N LEU A 247 15.65 16.41 15.33
CA LEU A 247 14.87 15.39 14.66
C LEU A 247 13.53 15.94 14.13
N ASN A 248 12.88 16.76 14.97
CA ASN A 248 11.59 17.36 14.71
C ASN A 248 11.75 18.87 14.53
N TRP A 249 12.18 19.23 13.36
CA TRP A 249 12.43 20.59 12.98
C TRP A 249 11.15 21.43 12.97
N SER A 250 11.09 22.50 13.75
CA SER A 250 9.92 23.37 13.85
C SER A 250 10.30 24.87 13.75
N PHE A 251 9.36 25.61 13.15
CA PHE A 251 9.43 27.05 12.89
C PHE A 251 8.06 27.65 13.20
N SER A 252 7.82 28.01 14.44
CA SER A 252 6.51 28.52 14.89
C SER A 252 6.15 29.83 14.20
N ASP A 253 7.12 30.70 13.95
CA ASP A 253 6.98 31.97 13.24
C ASP A 253 7.20 31.87 11.71
N ARG A 254 7.48 30.67 11.19
CA ARG A 254 7.84 30.38 9.80
C ARG A 254 9.10 31.06 9.26
N ARG A 255 9.85 31.74 10.13
CA ARG A 255 11.07 32.49 9.77
C ARG A 255 12.30 31.97 10.49
N HIS A 256 12.15 31.59 11.76
CA HIS A 256 13.26 31.23 12.62
C HIS A 256 13.05 29.86 13.25
N CYS A 257 14.14 29.11 13.40
CA CYS A 257 14.14 27.83 14.09
C CYS A 257 13.83 28.02 15.57
N ASP A 258 12.85 27.29 16.10
CA ASP A 258 12.44 27.39 17.50
C ASP A 258 13.55 27.00 18.50
N PHE A 259 14.61 26.32 18.04
CA PHE A 259 15.73 25.86 18.88
C PHE A 259 16.94 26.77 18.84
N CYS A 260 17.31 27.32 17.68
CA CYS A 260 18.53 28.09 17.51
C CYS A 260 18.32 29.51 16.97
N GLY A 261 17.09 29.89 16.62
CA GLY A 261 16.79 31.22 16.09
C GLY A 261 17.24 31.44 14.63
N GLU A 262 17.94 30.50 14.01
CA GLU A 262 18.46 30.64 12.65
C GLU A 262 17.38 30.40 11.60
N SER A 263 17.61 30.96 10.40
CA SER A 263 16.66 30.74 9.28
C SER A 263 16.66 29.28 8.80
N PRO A 264 15.55 28.83 8.15
CA PRO A 264 15.45 27.48 7.58
C PRO A 264 16.60 27.13 6.64
N MET A 265 17.07 28.09 5.83
CA MET A 265 18.16 27.91 4.87
C MET A 265 19.52 27.61 5.52
N ASN A 266 19.66 27.91 6.80
CA ASN A 266 20.86 27.61 7.58
C ASN A 266 20.84 26.21 8.21
N HIS A 267 19.86 25.34 7.84
CA HIS A 267 19.79 23.96 8.28
C HIS A 267 19.92 22.99 7.09
N VAL A 268 20.56 21.86 7.36
CA VAL A 268 20.77 20.77 6.39
C VAL A 268 20.16 19.48 6.92
N CYS A 269 19.32 18.82 6.13
CA CYS A 269 18.94 17.44 6.38
C CYS A 269 20.10 16.53 5.97
N PHE A 270 20.66 15.80 6.93
CA PHE A 270 21.82 14.92 6.69
C PHE A 270 21.50 13.89 5.61
N TRP A 271 20.34 13.24 5.67
CA TRP A 271 19.87 12.31 4.66
C TRP A 271 19.84 12.89 3.24
N ASN A 272 19.26 14.08 3.12
CA ASN A 272 19.16 14.71 1.81
C ASN A 272 20.55 15.04 1.22
N ASN A 273 21.46 15.51 2.08
CA ASN A 273 22.81 15.90 1.65
C ASN A 273 23.66 14.71 1.22
N GLU A 274 23.64 13.63 2.01
CA GLU A 274 24.55 12.50 1.85
C GLU A 274 24.02 11.40 0.92
N ILE A 275 22.69 11.24 0.84
CA ILE A 275 22.03 10.11 0.16
C ILE A 275 21.11 10.59 -0.95
N LEU A 276 20.05 11.35 -0.61
CA LEU A 276 18.96 11.59 -1.55
C LEU A 276 19.37 12.47 -2.74
N THR A 277 19.99 13.62 -2.46
CA THR A 277 20.37 14.58 -3.52
C THR A 277 21.41 14.02 -4.48
N PRO A 278 22.50 13.35 -4.01
CA PRO A 278 23.44 12.71 -4.93
C PRO A 278 22.79 11.62 -5.80
N ILE A 279 21.92 10.78 -5.22
CA ILE A 279 21.20 9.75 -5.97
C ILE A 279 20.30 10.37 -7.05
N GLN A 280 19.51 11.39 -6.70
CA GLN A 280 18.60 12.05 -7.63
C GLN A 280 19.32 12.79 -8.76
N ARG A 281 20.50 13.38 -8.48
CA ARG A 281 21.23 14.19 -9.44
C ARG A 281 22.11 13.35 -10.36
N TYR A 282 22.76 12.30 -9.86
CA TYR A 282 23.80 11.56 -10.58
C TYR A 282 23.42 10.09 -10.87
N GLY A 283 22.29 9.60 -10.32
CA GLY A 283 21.87 8.21 -10.52
C GLY A 283 22.94 7.20 -10.07
N MET A 284 23.28 6.24 -10.94
CA MET A 284 24.27 5.18 -10.67
C MET A 284 25.70 5.54 -11.08
N VAL A 285 26.00 6.84 -11.30
CA VAL A 285 27.32 7.30 -11.75
C VAL A 285 27.97 8.21 -10.70
N GLY A 286 29.28 8.16 -10.55
CA GLY A 286 30.05 9.07 -9.69
C GLY A 286 29.55 9.15 -8.25
N GLU A 287 29.21 10.36 -7.79
CA GLU A 287 28.72 10.63 -6.43
C GLU A 287 27.42 9.86 -6.11
N GLY A 288 26.53 9.65 -7.08
CA GLY A 288 25.30 8.88 -6.91
C GLY A 288 25.60 7.41 -6.60
N LYS A 289 26.54 6.79 -7.30
CA LYS A 289 26.99 5.41 -7.00
C LYS A 289 27.57 5.29 -5.60
N THR A 290 28.30 6.32 -5.15
CA THR A 290 28.84 6.38 -3.78
C THR A 290 27.72 6.49 -2.76
N ALA A 291 26.70 7.32 -3.04
CA ALA A 291 25.53 7.46 -2.17
C ALA A 291 24.69 6.17 -2.08
N PHE A 292 24.57 5.40 -3.16
CA PHE A 292 23.96 4.06 -3.11
C PHE A 292 24.76 3.08 -2.24
N LYS A 293 26.09 3.11 -2.28
CA LYS A 293 26.93 2.30 -1.38
C LYS A 293 26.71 2.69 0.08
N LYS A 294 26.67 4.00 0.37
CA LYS A 294 26.34 4.53 1.70
C LYS A 294 24.98 4.05 2.18
N LEU A 295 23.96 4.15 1.33
CA LEU A 295 22.61 3.66 1.62
C LEU A 295 22.60 2.17 1.95
N LYS A 296 23.30 1.34 1.16
CA LYS A 296 23.41 -0.10 1.42
C LYS A 296 24.06 -0.38 2.77
N ILE A 297 25.17 0.28 3.10
CA ILE A 297 25.86 0.15 4.38
C ILE A 297 24.90 0.46 5.56
N LEU A 298 24.08 1.49 5.43
CA LEU A 298 23.08 1.85 6.44
C LEU A 298 21.98 0.78 6.56
N LEU A 299 21.44 0.33 5.44
CA LEU A 299 20.35 -0.65 5.41
C LEU A 299 20.78 -2.01 5.95
N ASP A 300 21.98 -2.47 5.64
CA ASP A 300 22.54 -3.74 6.14
C ASP A 300 22.60 -3.78 7.69
N ARG A 301 22.58 -2.60 8.34
CA ARG A 301 22.65 -2.46 9.81
C ARG A 301 21.30 -2.28 10.49
N MET A 302 20.32 -1.71 9.81
CA MET A 302 19.03 -1.37 10.41
C MET A 302 17.85 -2.15 9.82
N MET A 303 18.06 -2.96 8.79
CA MET A 303 17.01 -3.68 8.09
C MET A 303 17.38 -5.16 7.94
N LEU A 304 16.42 -6.03 8.27
CA LEU A 304 16.50 -7.45 7.94
C LEU A 304 15.50 -7.74 6.82
N ARG A 305 16.01 -8.13 5.65
CA ARG A 305 15.21 -8.49 4.49
C ARG A 305 15.66 -9.82 3.91
N ARG A 306 14.71 -10.75 3.76
CA ARG A 306 14.91 -12.05 3.12
C ARG A 306 13.73 -12.33 2.19
N THR A 307 13.99 -13.08 1.15
CA THR A 307 13.00 -13.47 0.16
C THR A 307 12.54 -14.92 0.39
N LYS A 308 11.36 -15.27 -0.15
CA LYS A 308 10.85 -16.64 -0.12
C LYS A 308 11.78 -17.60 -0.86
N VAL A 309 12.43 -17.13 -1.92
CA VAL A 309 13.39 -17.93 -2.71
C VAL A 309 14.63 -18.27 -1.88
N GLU A 310 15.20 -17.27 -1.18
CA GLU A 310 16.38 -17.48 -0.32
C GLU A 310 16.12 -18.44 0.85
N ARG A 311 14.86 -18.57 1.28
CA ARG A 311 14.45 -19.38 2.43
C ARG A 311 13.44 -20.47 2.04
N ALA A 312 13.48 -20.94 0.81
CA ALA A 312 12.57 -21.95 0.29
C ALA A 312 12.57 -23.24 1.13
N ASP A 313 13.76 -23.69 1.54
CA ASP A 313 13.96 -24.89 2.36
C ASP A 313 13.33 -24.74 3.76
N ASP A 314 13.45 -23.57 4.37
CA ASP A 314 12.86 -23.28 5.69
C ASP A 314 11.33 -23.16 5.62
N LEU A 315 10.79 -22.65 4.52
CA LEU A 315 9.38 -22.34 4.34
C LEU A 315 8.56 -23.56 3.96
N GLY A 316 9.14 -24.49 3.16
CA GLY A 316 8.41 -25.65 2.64
C GLY A 316 7.13 -25.28 1.88
N LEU A 317 7.09 -24.09 1.27
CA LEU A 317 5.93 -23.65 0.51
C LEU A 317 5.79 -24.44 -0.78
N PRO A 318 4.58 -24.82 -1.17
CA PRO A 318 4.34 -25.40 -2.48
C PRO A 318 4.67 -24.38 -3.60
N PRO A 319 4.97 -24.85 -4.83
CA PRO A 319 5.35 -23.96 -5.91
C PRO A 319 4.23 -22.98 -6.28
N ARG A 320 4.61 -21.77 -6.70
CA ARG A 320 3.73 -20.79 -7.32
C ARG A 320 3.99 -20.76 -8.82
N ILE A 321 2.94 -21.01 -9.60
CA ILE A 321 2.97 -21.01 -11.06
C ILE A 321 2.12 -19.85 -11.55
N VAL A 322 2.68 -19.00 -12.42
CA VAL A 322 1.94 -17.88 -13.04
C VAL A 322 1.78 -18.19 -14.51
N LYS A 323 0.53 -18.26 -14.98
CA LYS A 323 0.17 -18.49 -16.37
C LYS A 323 -0.55 -17.26 -16.93
N CYS A 324 -0.40 -17.01 -18.22
CA CYS A 324 -1.17 -16.02 -18.94
C CYS A 324 -2.04 -16.76 -19.98
N ARG A 325 -3.35 -16.75 -19.76
CA ARG A 325 -4.32 -17.22 -20.74
C ARG A 325 -4.68 -16.06 -21.66
N LYS A 326 -4.56 -16.29 -22.95
CA LYS A 326 -4.81 -15.30 -24.00
C LYS A 326 -6.02 -15.75 -24.81
N ASP A 327 -7.06 -14.94 -24.80
CA ASP A 327 -8.27 -15.14 -25.57
C ASP A 327 -8.47 -14.00 -26.57
N PHE A 328 -9.24 -14.22 -27.64
CA PHE A 328 -9.55 -13.19 -28.63
C PHE A 328 -10.97 -12.68 -28.42
N PHE A 329 -11.21 -11.42 -28.74
CA PHE A 329 -12.56 -10.87 -28.76
C PHE A 329 -13.48 -11.65 -29.68
N SER A 330 -14.77 -11.75 -29.33
CA SER A 330 -15.81 -12.06 -30.31
C SER A 330 -15.89 -10.95 -31.38
N GLU A 331 -16.48 -11.21 -32.54
CA GLU A 331 -16.58 -10.21 -33.61
C GLU A 331 -17.28 -8.94 -33.12
N GLU A 332 -18.37 -9.08 -32.37
CA GLU A 332 -19.15 -7.95 -31.82
C GLU A 332 -18.32 -7.13 -30.81
N GLU A 333 -17.59 -7.78 -29.92
CA GLU A 333 -16.71 -7.12 -28.94
C GLU A 333 -15.56 -6.41 -29.65
N ARG A 334 -15.00 -7.02 -30.70
CA ARG A 334 -13.90 -6.46 -31.47
C ARG A 334 -14.31 -5.18 -32.17
N ASP A 335 -15.48 -5.15 -32.81
CA ASP A 335 -15.99 -3.97 -33.50
C ASP A 335 -16.20 -2.81 -32.52
N LEU A 336 -16.80 -3.08 -31.37
CA LEU A 336 -16.99 -2.09 -30.31
C LEU A 336 -15.65 -1.59 -29.76
N TYR A 337 -14.70 -2.51 -29.53
CA TYR A 337 -13.37 -2.17 -29.04
C TYR A 337 -12.61 -1.31 -30.05
N LEU A 338 -12.61 -1.67 -31.33
CA LEU A 338 -11.92 -0.91 -32.40
C LEU A 338 -12.52 0.47 -32.61
N SER A 339 -13.84 0.61 -32.49
CA SER A 339 -14.51 1.91 -32.53
C SER A 339 -13.99 2.83 -31.43
N LEU A 340 -14.00 2.36 -30.18
CA LEU A 340 -13.46 3.14 -29.05
C LEU A 340 -11.96 3.41 -29.20
N TYR A 341 -11.19 2.41 -29.65
CA TYR A 341 -9.75 2.54 -29.85
C TYR A 341 -9.40 3.64 -30.88
N THR A 342 -10.14 3.70 -31.97
CA THR A 342 -9.92 4.70 -33.02
C THR A 342 -10.11 6.12 -32.46
N ASP A 343 -11.16 6.36 -31.69
CA ASP A 343 -11.43 7.65 -31.06
C ASP A 343 -10.34 8.01 -30.05
N VAL A 344 -9.95 7.05 -29.21
CA VAL A 344 -8.89 7.21 -28.19
C VAL A 344 -7.56 7.53 -28.85
N ARG A 345 -7.19 6.80 -29.90
CA ARG A 345 -5.96 7.02 -30.65
C ARG A 345 -5.94 8.41 -31.30
N ARG A 346 -7.05 8.82 -31.91
CA ARG A 346 -7.17 10.16 -32.50
C ARG A 346 -6.94 11.23 -31.46
N THR A 347 -7.57 11.14 -30.30
CA THR A 347 -7.40 12.09 -29.18
C THR A 347 -5.96 12.11 -28.69
N PHE A 348 -5.34 10.95 -28.53
CA PHE A 348 -3.95 10.84 -28.08
C PHE A 348 -2.97 11.42 -29.10
N THR A 349 -3.17 11.17 -30.40
CA THR A 349 -2.34 11.74 -31.47
C THR A 349 -2.42 13.27 -31.48
N THR A 350 -3.61 13.85 -31.25
CA THR A 350 -3.76 15.30 -31.11
C THR A 350 -2.89 15.85 -29.95
N TYR A 351 -2.81 15.16 -28.82
CA TYR A 351 -1.94 15.60 -27.70
C TYR A 351 -0.45 15.49 -28.04
N ILE A 352 -0.05 14.49 -28.84
CA ILE A 352 1.35 14.35 -29.31
C ILE A 352 1.69 15.51 -30.23
N ASP A 353 0.86 15.78 -31.23
CA ASP A 353 1.09 16.83 -32.27
C ASP A 353 1.17 18.21 -31.62
N GLN A 354 0.41 18.46 -30.58
CA GLN A 354 0.43 19.68 -29.79
C GLN A 354 1.56 19.76 -28.77
N GLY A 355 2.32 18.68 -28.55
CA GLY A 355 3.35 18.61 -27.50
C GLY A 355 2.80 18.69 -26.06
N THR A 356 1.49 18.40 -25.86
CA THR A 356 0.77 18.59 -24.58
C THR A 356 0.49 17.29 -23.83
N VAL A 357 1.18 16.19 -24.16
CA VAL A 357 0.95 14.87 -23.55
C VAL A 357 1.03 14.91 -22.02
N LEU A 358 2.04 15.60 -21.47
CA LEU A 358 2.21 15.72 -20.02
C LEU A 358 1.13 16.57 -19.37
N ASN A 359 0.64 17.59 -20.06
CA ASN A 359 -0.43 18.46 -19.55
C ASN A 359 -1.79 17.77 -19.56
N ASN A 360 -1.99 16.80 -20.46
CA ASN A 360 -3.24 16.03 -20.59
C ASN A 360 -3.16 14.63 -19.94
N TYR A 361 -2.26 14.43 -18.97
CA TYR A 361 -2.06 13.13 -18.32
C TYR A 361 -3.36 12.56 -17.74
N SER A 362 -4.21 13.38 -17.12
CA SER A 362 -5.50 12.98 -16.56
C SER A 362 -6.44 12.40 -17.60
N SER A 363 -6.54 13.07 -18.75
CA SER A 363 -7.37 12.62 -19.87
C SER A 363 -6.86 11.30 -20.44
N ILE A 364 -5.54 11.18 -20.65
CA ILE A 364 -4.91 9.94 -21.14
C ILE A 364 -5.15 8.78 -20.18
N PHE A 365 -5.02 9.01 -18.87
CA PHE A 365 -5.28 7.99 -17.85
C PHE A 365 -6.74 7.49 -17.87
N SER A 366 -7.69 8.41 -18.05
CA SER A 366 -9.11 8.08 -18.20
C SER A 366 -9.37 7.27 -19.48
N LEU A 367 -8.73 7.62 -20.59
CA LEU A 367 -8.82 6.88 -21.85
C LEU A 367 -8.30 5.44 -21.70
N ILE A 368 -7.14 5.25 -21.07
CA ILE A 368 -6.57 3.92 -20.76
C ILE A 368 -7.55 3.11 -19.91
N THR A 369 -8.14 3.74 -18.89
CA THR A 369 -9.10 3.06 -18.00
C THR A 369 -10.34 2.60 -18.75
N ARG A 370 -10.89 3.44 -19.64
CA ARG A 370 -12.04 3.08 -20.50
C ARG A 370 -11.72 1.94 -21.46
N MET A 371 -10.52 1.94 -22.06
CA MET A 371 -10.06 0.85 -22.91
C MET A 371 -9.97 -0.50 -22.15
N ARG A 372 -9.47 -0.47 -20.91
CA ARG A 372 -9.40 -1.65 -20.03
C ARG A 372 -10.81 -2.14 -19.64
N GLN A 373 -11.72 -1.22 -19.32
CA GLN A 373 -13.12 -1.56 -19.04
C GLN A 373 -13.79 -2.23 -20.26
N MET A 374 -13.57 -1.68 -21.46
CA MET A 374 -14.10 -2.27 -22.70
C MET A 374 -13.54 -3.67 -22.94
N ALA A 375 -12.26 -3.91 -22.65
CA ALA A 375 -11.64 -5.23 -22.75
C ALA A 375 -12.20 -6.25 -21.73
N CYS A 376 -12.70 -5.79 -20.58
CA CYS A 376 -13.38 -6.63 -19.61
C CYS A 376 -14.82 -6.96 -20.05
N HIS A 377 -15.62 -5.93 -20.36
CA HIS A 377 -16.99 -6.05 -20.84
C HIS A 377 -17.46 -4.73 -21.48
N PRO A 378 -18.05 -4.74 -22.68
CA PRO A 378 -18.51 -3.52 -23.36
C PRO A 378 -19.48 -2.67 -22.53
N ASP A 379 -20.40 -3.31 -21.79
CA ASP A 379 -21.41 -2.60 -21.00
C ASP A 379 -20.83 -1.73 -19.87
N LEU A 380 -19.61 -2.00 -19.43
CA LEU A 380 -18.93 -1.14 -18.45
C LEU A 380 -18.72 0.29 -18.96
N VAL A 381 -18.56 0.43 -20.28
CA VAL A 381 -18.38 1.73 -20.95
C VAL A 381 -19.71 2.25 -21.48
N LEU A 382 -20.48 1.40 -22.19
CA LEU A 382 -21.72 1.78 -22.87
C LEU A 382 -22.85 2.14 -21.88
N LYS A 383 -22.89 1.51 -20.72
CA LYS A 383 -23.89 1.70 -19.66
C LYS A 383 -23.30 2.37 -18.40
N SER A 384 -22.18 3.06 -18.58
CA SER A 384 -21.58 3.86 -17.50
C SER A 384 -22.56 4.95 -17.01
N ARG A 385 -22.51 5.28 -15.72
CA ARG A 385 -23.33 6.38 -15.14
C ARG A 385 -22.90 7.76 -15.62
N THR A 386 -21.64 7.92 -15.95
CA THR A 386 -21.12 9.12 -16.61
C THR A 386 -21.18 8.91 -18.10
N GLY A 387 -22.27 9.33 -18.73
CA GLY A 387 -22.37 9.40 -20.18
C GLY A 387 -21.28 10.30 -20.77
N PRO A 388 -21.05 10.29 -22.10
CA PRO A 388 -20.06 11.14 -22.74
C PRO A 388 -20.27 12.64 -22.50
N TYR A 389 -21.37 13.05 -21.91
CA TYR A 389 -21.79 14.44 -21.68
C TYR A 389 -22.20 14.74 -20.22
N GLY A 390 -21.67 14.02 -19.22
CA GLY A 390 -21.65 14.50 -17.84
C GLY A 390 -23.00 14.84 -17.18
N GLN A 391 -24.08 14.09 -17.48
CA GLN A 391 -25.33 14.25 -16.72
C GLN A 391 -25.16 13.59 -15.34
N GLU A 392 -25.09 14.43 -14.31
CA GLU A 392 -24.92 14.05 -12.92
C GLU A 392 -26.20 13.45 -12.35
N ALA A 393 -26.09 12.26 -11.75
CA ALA A 393 -27.05 11.80 -10.74
C ALA A 393 -26.64 12.44 -9.40
N PRO A 394 -27.51 13.18 -8.72
CA PRO A 394 -27.09 14.11 -7.64
C PRO A 394 -26.63 13.47 -6.32
N ASP A 395 -26.79 12.16 -6.09
CA ASP A 395 -26.66 11.58 -4.74
C ASP A 395 -25.71 10.39 -4.58
N GLU A 396 -24.81 10.10 -5.51
CA GLU A 396 -23.93 8.94 -5.37
C GLU A 396 -22.44 9.29 -5.42
N HIS A 397 -21.69 8.79 -4.44
CA HIS A 397 -20.23 8.88 -4.42
C HIS A 397 -19.61 7.99 -5.52
N VAL A 398 -19.60 8.48 -6.77
CA VAL A 398 -18.99 7.80 -7.91
C VAL A 398 -17.54 8.27 -8.07
N CYS A 399 -16.61 7.34 -8.19
CA CYS A 399 -15.21 7.64 -8.46
C CYS A 399 -15.05 8.21 -9.87
N ARG A 400 -14.48 9.41 -10.00
CA ARG A 400 -14.28 10.10 -11.29
C ARG A 400 -13.16 9.51 -12.15
N ILE A 401 -12.46 8.47 -11.67
CA ILE A 401 -11.44 7.75 -12.44
C ILE A 401 -11.99 6.44 -12.99
N CYS A 402 -12.52 5.56 -12.15
CA CYS A 402 -13.01 4.25 -12.60
C CYS A 402 -14.50 4.26 -12.96
N ASN A 403 -15.24 5.33 -12.67
CA ASN A 403 -16.68 5.48 -12.89
C ASN A 403 -17.54 4.41 -12.17
N ASP A 404 -16.98 3.75 -11.16
CA ASP A 404 -17.66 2.85 -10.26
C ASP A 404 -18.03 3.58 -8.96
N ILE A 405 -18.90 2.97 -8.14
CA ILE A 405 -19.12 3.42 -6.75
C ILE A 405 -17.76 3.46 -6.05
N ALA A 406 -17.44 4.59 -5.44
CA ALA A 406 -16.11 4.80 -4.87
C ALA A 406 -15.90 3.88 -3.65
N GLU A 407 -14.93 2.97 -3.74
CA GLU A 407 -14.48 2.16 -2.60
C GLU A 407 -13.46 2.95 -1.78
N ASP A 408 -13.64 2.96 -0.46
CA ASP A 408 -12.82 3.77 0.44
C ASP A 408 -12.77 5.23 -0.07
N ALA A 409 -13.98 5.81 -0.23
CA ALA A 409 -14.21 7.07 -0.89
C ALA A 409 -13.52 8.24 -0.20
N ILE A 410 -12.79 9.04 -0.95
CA ILE A 410 -12.18 10.29 -0.48
C ILE A 410 -12.49 11.43 -1.45
N ASP A 411 -12.63 12.64 -0.94
CA ASP A 411 -12.90 13.82 -1.73
C ASP A 411 -11.66 14.71 -1.88
N ALA A 412 -11.56 15.34 -3.03
CA ALA A 412 -10.59 16.39 -3.26
C ALA A 412 -11.17 17.74 -2.83
N ARG A 413 -10.31 18.74 -2.68
CA ARG A 413 -10.73 20.12 -2.34
C ARG A 413 -11.69 20.75 -3.36
N CYS A 414 -11.74 20.22 -4.57
CA CYS A 414 -12.69 20.57 -5.62
C CYS A 414 -14.00 19.77 -5.56
N HIS A 415 -14.27 19.07 -4.46
CA HIS A 415 -15.48 18.25 -4.17
C HIS A 415 -15.69 17.05 -5.12
N HIS A 416 -14.70 16.66 -5.91
CA HIS A 416 -14.75 15.43 -6.70
C HIS A 416 -14.33 14.23 -5.85
N VAL A 417 -15.12 13.16 -5.94
CA VAL A 417 -14.93 11.92 -5.17
C VAL A 417 -14.13 10.90 -5.98
N PHE A 418 -13.23 10.19 -5.28
CA PHE A 418 -12.37 9.16 -5.86
C PHE A 418 -12.27 7.95 -4.93
N CYS A 419 -12.06 6.75 -5.49
CA CYS A 419 -11.51 5.66 -4.68
C CYS A 419 -10.10 6.05 -4.22
N ARG A 420 -9.76 5.78 -2.98
CA ARG A 420 -8.41 6.04 -2.46
C ARG A 420 -7.32 5.43 -3.34
N LEU A 421 -7.49 4.16 -3.75
CA LEU A 421 -6.53 3.49 -4.62
C LEU A 421 -6.42 4.17 -5.98
N CYS A 422 -7.55 4.46 -6.64
CA CYS A 422 -7.54 5.07 -7.97
C CYS A 422 -6.81 6.41 -7.99
N ILE A 423 -7.07 7.28 -7.01
CA ILE A 423 -6.40 8.58 -6.95
C ILE A 423 -4.94 8.45 -6.52
N THR A 424 -4.60 7.51 -5.67
CA THR A 424 -3.22 7.24 -5.27
C THR A 424 -2.40 6.79 -6.48
N GLU A 425 -2.92 5.88 -7.28
CA GLU A 425 -2.28 5.40 -8.51
C GLU A 425 -2.13 6.54 -9.54
N TYR A 426 -3.15 7.35 -9.71
CA TYR A 426 -3.11 8.53 -10.58
C TYR A 426 -2.01 9.52 -10.15
N LEU A 427 -1.95 9.88 -8.87
CA LEU A 427 -0.96 10.81 -8.34
C LEU A 427 0.47 10.23 -8.38
N THR A 428 0.62 8.92 -8.13
CA THR A 428 1.91 8.23 -8.17
C THR A 428 2.42 8.09 -9.60
N GLY A 429 1.53 7.83 -10.55
CA GLY A 429 1.83 7.69 -11.97
C GLY A 429 2.13 9.02 -12.67
N SER A 430 1.63 10.14 -12.14
CA SER A 430 1.83 11.45 -12.72
C SER A 430 3.29 11.90 -12.68
N LEU A 431 3.80 12.38 -13.81
CA LEU A 431 5.13 12.99 -13.95
C LEU A 431 5.13 14.49 -13.63
N VAL A 432 3.95 15.09 -13.51
CA VAL A 432 3.76 16.52 -13.26
C VAL A 432 3.89 16.80 -11.77
N SER A 433 4.59 17.86 -11.39
CA SER A 433 4.79 18.26 -9.99
C SER A 433 3.50 18.69 -9.28
N GLN A 434 2.52 19.19 -10.02
CA GLN A 434 1.18 19.52 -9.55
C GLN A 434 0.16 18.91 -10.51
N PRO A 435 -0.28 17.66 -10.27
CA PRO A 435 -1.29 17.02 -11.10
C PRO A 435 -2.64 17.72 -10.98
N GLU A 436 -3.40 17.71 -12.07
CA GLU A 436 -4.74 18.28 -12.15
C GLU A 436 -5.80 17.26 -11.75
N CYS A 437 -6.96 17.75 -11.31
CA CYS A 437 -8.11 16.89 -11.05
C CYS A 437 -8.61 16.26 -12.36
N PRO A 438 -8.79 14.93 -12.44
CA PRO A 438 -9.27 14.26 -13.64
C PRO A 438 -10.65 14.72 -14.16
N SER A 439 -11.41 15.41 -13.32
CA SER A 439 -12.78 15.86 -13.64
C SER A 439 -12.89 17.33 -14.01
N CYS A 440 -12.27 18.23 -13.24
CA CYS A 440 -12.39 19.67 -13.44
C CYS A 440 -11.11 20.35 -13.89
N HIS A 441 -10.02 19.60 -14.09
CA HIS A 441 -8.71 20.09 -14.53
C HIS A 441 -8.09 21.20 -13.66
N LEU A 442 -8.63 21.45 -12.46
CA LEU A 442 -7.99 22.31 -11.46
C LEU A 442 -6.85 21.57 -10.78
N PRO A 443 -5.79 22.28 -10.31
CA PRO A 443 -4.73 21.66 -9.54
C PRO A 443 -5.30 20.86 -8.36
N ILE A 444 -5.02 19.56 -8.30
CA ILE A 444 -5.63 18.69 -7.30
C ILE A 444 -4.96 18.88 -5.95
N SER A 445 -5.77 19.14 -4.94
CA SER A 445 -5.37 19.14 -3.53
C SER A 445 -6.23 18.12 -2.79
N ILE A 446 -5.61 16.98 -2.47
CA ILE A 446 -6.29 15.87 -1.80
C ILE A 446 -5.35 15.27 -0.75
N ASP A 447 -5.88 14.99 0.43
CA ASP A 447 -5.17 14.21 1.44
C ASP A 447 -5.53 12.72 1.26
N ILE A 448 -4.60 11.94 0.73
CA ILE A 448 -4.80 10.50 0.49
C ILE A 448 -5.10 9.75 1.79
N ASN A 449 -4.67 10.26 2.94
CA ASN A 449 -4.83 9.62 4.24
C ASN A 449 -6.05 10.15 5.03
N GLN A 450 -6.88 11.02 4.42
CA GLN A 450 -8.13 11.45 5.06
C GLN A 450 -9.02 10.24 5.36
N PRO A 451 -9.89 10.28 6.40
CA PRO A 451 -10.87 9.23 6.63
C PRO A 451 -11.78 9.10 5.40
N SER A 452 -12.21 7.87 5.11
CA SER A 452 -13.20 7.64 4.07
C SER A 452 -14.50 8.39 4.39
N ILE A 453 -15.16 8.86 3.36
CA ILE A 453 -16.49 9.44 3.47
C ILE A 453 -17.41 8.28 3.90
N GLU A 454 -17.90 8.32 5.14
CA GLU A 454 -18.87 7.34 5.62
C GLU A 454 -20.15 7.55 4.81
N THR A 455 -20.54 6.55 4.04
CA THR A 455 -21.87 6.52 3.45
C THR A 455 -22.89 6.50 4.60
N ALA A 456 -23.86 7.38 4.55
CA ALA A 456 -24.86 7.62 5.61
C ALA A 456 -25.83 6.42 5.86
N GLU A 457 -25.30 5.20 5.94
CA GLU A 457 -26.05 3.99 6.29
C GLU A 457 -26.28 3.81 7.80
N ASP A 458 -25.65 4.63 8.65
CA ASP A 458 -25.75 4.52 10.13
C ASP A 458 -26.86 5.37 10.76
N GLU A 459 -27.61 6.17 10.01
CA GLU A 459 -28.77 6.90 10.52
C GLU A 459 -30.03 6.58 9.69
N GLY A 460 -30.69 5.49 10.01
CA GLY A 460 -32.15 5.24 9.93
C GLY A 460 -32.99 5.74 8.74
N LEU A 461 -32.46 6.38 7.71
CA LEU A 461 -33.20 6.75 6.50
C LEU A 461 -32.94 5.67 5.42
N LYS A 462 -34.00 4.94 5.07
CA LYS A 462 -34.09 4.06 3.92
C LYS A 462 -34.00 4.89 2.63
N THR A 463 -32.81 5.31 2.26
CA THR A 463 -32.53 5.71 0.87
C THR A 463 -32.33 4.44 0.05
N SER A 464 -33.00 4.35 -1.10
CA SER A 464 -32.90 3.24 -2.05
C SER A 464 -31.43 2.91 -2.32
N LYS A 465 -31.03 1.63 -2.14
CA LYS A 465 -29.66 1.18 -2.45
C LYS A 465 -29.31 1.63 -3.86
N PRO A 466 -28.11 2.23 -4.07
CA PRO A 466 -27.68 2.62 -5.39
C PRO A 466 -27.74 1.40 -6.33
N GLN A 467 -28.47 1.53 -7.45
CA GLN A 467 -28.58 0.45 -8.42
C GLN A 467 -27.20 0.19 -9.06
N GLY A 468 -26.59 -0.95 -8.74
CA GLY A 468 -25.39 -1.46 -9.44
C GLY A 468 -25.62 -1.57 -10.95
N ILE A 469 -24.60 -1.98 -11.70
CA ILE A 469 -24.70 -2.15 -13.16
C ILE A 469 -25.84 -3.10 -13.56
N ILE A 470 -26.09 -4.14 -12.76
CA ILE A 470 -27.14 -5.14 -13.00
C ILE A 470 -28.54 -4.48 -13.07
N GLY A 471 -28.81 -3.47 -12.25
CA GLY A 471 -30.09 -2.76 -12.28
C GLY A 471 -30.31 -1.86 -13.51
N ARG A 472 -29.27 -1.63 -14.30
CA ARG A 472 -29.28 -0.82 -15.53
C ARG A 472 -29.32 -1.65 -16.82
N LEU A 473 -29.16 -2.96 -16.68
CA LEU A 473 -29.10 -3.92 -17.79
C LEU A 473 -30.39 -4.78 -17.82
N ASP A 474 -30.84 -5.08 -19.02
CA ASP A 474 -31.83 -6.11 -19.24
C ASP A 474 -31.14 -7.49 -19.19
N MET A 475 -31.16 -8.10 -17.99
CA MET A 475 -30.42 -9.34 -17.73
C MET A 475 -30.98 -10.55 -18.50
N ASP A 476 -32.19 -10.45 -19.07
CA ASP A 476 -32.76 -11.54 -19.93
C ASP A 476 -32.14 -11.53 -21.34
N LYS A 477 -31.73 -10.34 -21.80
CA LYS A 477 -31.07 -10.15 -23.12
C LYS A 477 -29.56 -9.94 -23.00
N TRP A 478 -29.04 -9.94 -21.79
CA TRP A 478 -27.63 -9.66 -21.57
C TRP A 478 -26.72 -10.75 -22.15
N LYS A 479 -25.72 -10.32 -22.92
CA LYS A 479 -24.67 -11.19 -23.46
C LYS A 479 -23.42 -11.10 -22.59
N SER A 480 -22.82 -12.24 -22.27
CA SER A 480 -21.57 -12.34 -21.54
C SER A 480 -20.39 -11.93 -22.44
N SER A 481 -19.26 -11.55 -21.83
CA SER A 481 -18.02 -11.25 -22.56
C SER A 481 -17.13 -12.49 -22.67
N THR A 482 -16.26 -12.50 -23.70
CA THR A 482 -15.24 -13.52 -23.91
C THR A 482 -14.47 -13.81 -22.62
N LYS A 483 -14.07 -12.77 -21.90
CA LYS A 483 -13.31 -12.89 -20.65
C LYS A 483 -14.10 -13.55 -19.51
N ILE A 484 -15.39 -13.25 -19.38
CA ILE A 484 -16.25 -13.89 -18.37
C ILE A 484 -16.45 -15.37 -18.72
N GLU A 485 -16.67 -15.70 -20.00
CA GLU A 485 -16.85 -17.11 -20.43
C GLU A 485 -15.54 -17.90 -20.26
N ALA A 486 -14.35 -17.29 -20.53
CA ALA A 486 -13.07 -17.92 -20.26
C ALA A 486 -12.89 -18.25 -18.77
N LEU A 487 -13.33 -17.37 -17.86
CA LEU A 487 -13.33 -17.67 -16.42
C LEU A 487 -14.29 -18.83 -16.08
N VAL A 488 -15.51 -18.84 -16.66
CA VAL A 488 -16.50 -19.90 -16.42
C VAL A 488 -15.95 -21.24 -16.90
N GLU A 489 -15.29 -21.27 -18.05
CA GLU A 489 -14.64 -22.45 -18.60
C GLU A 489 -13.57 -23.01 -17.67
N GLU A 490 -12.61 -22.16 -17.26
CA GLU A 490 -11.54 -22.50 -16.31
C GLU A 490 -12.08 -23.06 -14.98
N LEU A 491 -13.08 -22.39 -14.41
CA LEU A 491 -13.69 -22.82 -13.14
C LEU A 491 -14.49 -24.13 -13.31
N THR A 492 -15.13 -24.35 -14.47
CA THR A 492 -15.90 -25.57 -14.76
C THR A 492 -14.94 -26.74 -14.93
N GLU A 493 -13.83 -26.55 -15.66
CA GLU A 493 -12.81 -27.58 -15.84
C GLU A 493 -12.17 -27.94 -14.50
N LEU A 494 -11.79 -26.93 -13.71
CA LEU A 494 -11.24 -27.14 -12.39
C LEU A 494 -12.19 -27.90 -11.46
N GLN A 495 -13.49 -27.61 -11.49
CA GLN A 495 -14.49 -28.29 -10.69
C GLN A 495 -14.69 -29.77 -11.11
N ARG A 496 -14.47 -30.08 -12.38
CA ARG A 496 -14.47 -31.46 -12.88
C ARG A 496 -13.25 -32.26 -12.44
N GLU A 497 -12.08 -31.60 -12.41
CA GLU A 497 -10.83 -32.22 -11.96
C GLU A 497 -10.78 -32.40 -10.43
N ASP A 498 -11.06 -31.35 -9.67
CA ASP A 498 -11.06 -31.37 -8.20
C ASP A 498 -12.06 -30.34 -7.65
N CYS A 499 -13.25 -30.82 -7.25
CA CYS A 499 -14.30 -29.98 -6.69
C CYS A 499 -13.96 -29.37 -5.32
N THR A 500 -12.84 -29.76 -4.70
CA THR A 500 -12.38 -29.23 -3.40
C THR A 500 -11.50 -28.00 -3.53
N VAL A 501 -11.09 -27.64 -4.74
CA VAL A 501 -10.22 -26.49 -4.99
C VAL A 501 -11.01 -25.20 -4.84
N LYS A 502 -10.46 -24.29 -4.04
CA LYS A 502 -11.01 -22.94 -3.87
C LYS A 502 -10.26 -21.95 -4.74
N SER A 503 -11.02 -21.06 -5.37
CA SER A 503 -10.54 -20.07 -6.34
C SER A 503 -10.80 -18.64 -5.87
N LEU A 504 -9.82 -17.76 -6.08
CA LEU A 504 -9.97 -16.31 -5.91
C LEU A 504 -10.05 -15.66 -7.29
N VAL A 505 -10.96 -14.73 -7.44
CA VAL A 505 -11.13 -13.94 -8.67
C VAL A 505 -10.97 -12.46 -8.31
N PHE A 506 -9.93 -11.85 -8.85
CA PHE A 506 -9.59 -10.44 -8.60
C PHE A 506 -9.94 -9.57 -9.80
N SER A 507 -10.53 -8.40 -9.52
CA SER A 507 -10.69 -7.32 -10.49
C SER A 507 -10.60 -5.96 -9.78
N GLN A 508 -10.18 -4.93 -10.52
CA GLN A 508 -10.23 -3.54 -10.05
C GLN A 508 -11.63 -2.94 -10.19
N PHE A 509 -12.47 -3.49 -11.09
CA PHE A 509 -13.77 -2.95 -11.44
C PHE A 509 -14.88 -3.69 -10.71
N VAL A 510 -15.54 -2.99 -9.76
CA VAL A 510 -16.63 -3.55 -8.93
C VAL A 510 -17.83 -3.92 -9.81
N ASN A 511 -18.21 -3.04 -10.75
CA ASN A 511 -19.28 -3.32 -11.70
C ASN A 511 -18.99 -4.55 -12.57
N PHE A 512 -17.72 -4.81 -12.89
CA PHE A 512 -17.34 -6.03 -13.59
C PHE A 512 -17.51 -7.27 -12.70
N LEU A 513 -17.12 -7.19 -11.43
CA LEU A 513 -17.37 -8.26 -10.46
C LEU A 513 -18.88 -8.54 -10.26
N ASP A 514 -19.75 -7.53 -10.43
CA ASP A 514 -21.20 -7.73 -10.43
C ASP A 514 -21.65 -8.65 -11.58
N LEU A 515 -21.17 -8.37 -12.79
CA LEU A 515 -21.49 -9.18 -13.98
C LEU A 515 -20.92 -10.60 -13.85
N VAL A 516 -19.69 -10.74 -13.38
CA VAL A 516 -19.04 -12.04 -13.10
C VAL A 516 -19.86 -12.81 -12.06
N ALA A 517 -20.27 -12.16 -10.96
CA ALA A 517 -21.06 -12.79 -9.90
C ALA A 517 -22.40 -13.32 -10.42
N TRP A 518 -23.09 -12.52 -11.24
CA TRP A 518 -24.36 -12.92 -11.83
C TRP A 518 -24.18 -14.14 -12.76
N ARG A 519 -23.16 -14.10 -13.63
CA ARG A 519 -22.90 -15.19 -14.59
C ARG A 519 -22.48 -16.49 -13.89
N LEU A 520 -21.63 -16.40 -12.86
CA LEU A 520 -21.21 -17.56 -12.08
C LEU A 520 -22.37 -18.20 -11.30
N LYS A 521 -23.26 -17.39 -10.70
CA LYS A 521 -24.48 -17.90 -10.07
C LYS A 521 -25.38 -18.61 -11.04
N LYS A 522 -25.55 -18.05 -12.25
CA LYS A 522 -26.32 -18.71 -13.35
C LYS A 522 -25.68 -20.02 -13.81
N ALA A 523 -24.34 -20.13 -13.69
CA ALA A 523 -23.61 -21.38 -13.98
C ALA A 523 -23.62 -22.38 -12.80
N GLY A 524 -24.24 -22.04 -11.65
CA GLY A 524 -24.38 -22.92 -10.48
C GLY A 524 -23.24 -22.85 -9.46
N PHE A 525 -22.32 -21.90 -9.57
CA PHE A 525 -21.25 -21.72 -8.59
C PHE A 525 -21.72 -21.04 -7.32
N ASN A 526 -21.28 -21.56 -6.17
CA ASN A 526 -21.44 -20.91 -4.87
C ASN A 526 -20.31 -19.91 -4.66
N ILE A 527 -20.66 -18.64 -4.61
CA ILE A 527 -19.70 -17.54 -4.55
C ILE A 527 -19.79 -16.78 -3.23
N CYS A 528 -18.65 -16.36 -2.71
CA CYS A 528 -18.53 -15.32 -1.70
C CYS A 528 -18.00 -14.03 -2.35
N ARG A 529 -18.20 -12.87 -1.70
CA ARG A 529 -17.77 -11.58 -2.25
C ARG A 529 -17.22 -10.67 -1.17
N LEU A 530 -16.12 -9.95 -1.49
CA LEU A 530 -15.51 -8.96 -0.63
C LEU A 530 -15.45 -7.60 -1.36
N GLU A 531 -16.05 -6.58 -0.74
CA GLU A 531 -16.12 -5.23 -1.27
C GLU A 531 -15.49 -4.19 -0.33
N GLY A 532 -15.12 -3.04 -0.88
CA GLY A 532 -14.46 -1.98 -0.15
C GLY A 532 -15.33 -1.27 0.89
N ASN A 533 -16.66 -1.26 0.72
CA ASN A 533 -17.63 -0.63 1.60
C ASN A 533 -18.03 -1.46 2.84
N MET A 534 -17.55 -2.72 2.93
CA MET A 534 -17.86 -3.59 4.08
C MET A 534 -17.16 -3.13 5.36
N THR A 535 -17.84 -3.22 6.49
CA THR A 535 -17.23 -3.01 7.81
C THR A 535 -16.17 -4.07 8.11
N PRO A 536 -15.15 -3.79 8.94
CA PRO A 536 -14.11 -4.76 9.28
C PRO A 536 -14.64 -6.08 9.84
N GLN A 537 -15.74 -6.04 10.62
CA GLN A 537 -16.39 -7.23 11.16
C GLN A 537 -17.07 -8.05 10.05
N ALA A 538 -17.81 -7.40 9.15
CA ALA A 538 -18.46 -8.06 8.02
C ALA A 538 -17.42 -8.71 7.10
N ARG A 539 -16.31 -8.03 6.82
CA ARG A 539 -15.18 -8.59 6.04
C ARG A 539 -14.61 -9.84 6.67
N ASN A 540 -14.34 -9.79 7.99
CA ASN A 540 -13.83 -10.96 8.72
C ASN A 540 -14.82 -12.13 8.67
N ALA A 541 -16.13 -11.87 8.83
CA ALA A 541 -17.16 -12.90 8.75
C ALA A 541 -17.21 -13.58 7.37
N VAL A 542 -17.13 -12.82 6.28
CA VAL A 542 -17.10 -13.35 4.90
C VAL A 542 -15.83 -14.17 4.65
N VAL A 543 -14.67 -13.68 5.10
CA VAL A 543 -13.40 -14.42 4.98
C VAL A 543 -13.47 -15.74 5.77
N GLN A 544 -13.95 -15.71 7.01
CA GLN A 544 -14.11 -16.93 7.82
C GLN A 544 -15.13 -17.90 7.21
N HIS A 545 -16.19 -17.38 6.61
CA HIS A 545 -17.15 -18.19 5.89
C HIS A 545 -16.50 -18.89 4.69
N PHE A 546 -15.75 -18.17 3.85
CA PHE A 546 -15.01 -18.76 2.73
C PHE A 546 -14.00 -19.81 3.20
N MET A 547 -13.24 -19.51 4.25
CA MET A 547 -12.20 -20.43 4.76
C MET A 547 -12.80 -21.74 5.30
N LYS A 548 -13.95 -21.69 5.99
CA LYS A 548 -14.56 -22.85 6.69
C LYS A 548 -15.59 -23.59 5.86
N ASN A 549 -16.31 -22.90 4.96
CA ASN A 549 -17.38 -23.52 4.17
C ASN A 549 -16.81 -24.21 2.93
N VAL A 550 -16.92 -25.53 2.88
CA VAL A 550 -16.44 -26.37 1.77
C VAL A 550 -17.21 -26.09 0.48
N HIS A 551 -18.49 -25.74 0.57
CA HIS A 551 -19.34 -25.50 -0.59
C HIS A 551 -19.11 -24.14 -1.28
N CYS A 552 -18.47 -23.18 -0.59
CA CYS A 552 -18.10 -21.90 -1.18
C CYS A 552 -16.74 -22.03 -1.87
N THR A 553 -16.75 -22.27 -3.17
CA THR A 553 -15.55 -22.59 -3.97
C THR A 553 -14.93 -21.37 -4.65
N VAL A 554 -15.71 -20.30 -4.89
CA VAL A 554 -15.24 -19.10 -5.58
C VAL A 554 -15.41 -17.85 -4.71
N PHE A 555 -14.34 -17.07 -4.58
CA PHE A 555 -14.35 -15.83 -3.83
C PHE A 555 -13.97 -14.65 -4.74
N LEU A 556 -14.93 -13.76 -4.96
CA LEU A 556 -14.75 -12.55 -5.74
C LEU A 556 -14.21 -11.44 -4.85
N VAL A 557 -13.10 -10.85 -5.23
CA VAL A 557 -12.39 -9.85 -4.42
C VAL A 557 -12.05 -8.65 -5.27
N SER A 558 -12.48 -7.46 -4.85
CA SER A 558 -11.98 -6.23 -5.43
C SER A 558 -10.49 -6.05 -5.08
N LEU A 559 -9.63 -5.76 -6.08
CA LEU A 559 -8.22 -5.47 -5.83
C LEU A 559 -8.03 -4.29 -4.87
N LYS A 560 -8.96 -3.35 -4.88
CA LYS A 560 -9.00 -2.20 -3.97
C LYS A 560 -9.28 -2.63 -2.52
N ALA A 561 -10.15 -3.63 -2.31
CA ALA A 561 -10.48 -4.19 -1.01
C ALA A 561 -9.49 -5.27 -0.56
N GLY A 562 -8.95 -6.05 -1.51
CA GLY A 562 -8.06 -7.20 -1.28
C GLY A 562 -6.60 -6.83 -1.03
N GLY A 563 -6.20 -5.58 -1.28
CA GLY A 563 -4.81 -5.12 -1.18
C GLY A 563 -4.20 -5.18 0.23
N VAL A 564 -5.01 -5.39 1.30
CA VAL A 564 -4.55 -5.28 2.68
C VAL A 564 -4.88 -6.53 3.49
N ALA A 565 -3.83 -7.16 4.06
CA ALA A 565 -3.83 -8.07 5.22
C ALA A 565 -4.82 -9.25 5.22
N LEU A 566 -5.29 -9.74 4.07
CA LEU A 566 -6.10 -10.95 4.01
C LEU A 566 -5.21 -12.21 4.07
N ASN A 567 -5.68 -13.24 4.78
CA ASN A 567 -5.07 -14.57 4.78
C ASN A 567 -6.05 -15.56 4.15
N LEU A 568 -5.77 -16.00 2.92
CA LEU A 568 -6.66 -16.83 2.09
C LEU A 568 -5.96 -18.12 1.63
N THR A 569 -5.20 -18.75 2.53
CA THR A 569 -4.35 -19.92 2.28
C THR A 569 -5.10 -21.20 1.89
N GLU A 570 -6.42 -21.25 2.07
CA GLU A 570 -7.25 -22.37 1.60
C GLU A 570 -7.48 -22.36 0.08
N ALA A 571 -7.32 -21.22 -0.57
CA ALA A 571 -7.39 -21.15 -2.01
C ALA A 571 -6.07 -21.63 -2.65
N SER A 572 -6.15 -22.25 -3.82
CA SER A 572 -4.99 -22.65 -4.61
C SER A 572 -5.05 -22.18 -6.06
N ARG A 573 -6.14 -21.54 -6.47
CA ARG A 573 -6.28 -20.89 -7.77
C ARG A 573 -6.56 -19.42 -7.62
N VAL A 574 -5.89 -18.61 -8.44
CA VAL A 574 -6.05 -17.15 -8.47
C VAL A 574 -6.26 -16.70 -9.90
N TYR A 575 -7.36 -16.04 -10.17
CA TYR A 575 -7.68 -15.47 -11.46
C TYR A 575 -7.60 -13.95 -11.42
N MET A 576 -6.74 -13.38 -12.27
CA MET A 576 -6.63 -11.93 -12.45
C MET A 576 -7.43 -11.54 -13.68
N MET A 577 -8.57 -10.86 -13.47
CA MET A 577 -9.52 -10.51 -14.54
C MET A 577 -9.11 -9.28 -15.35
N ASP A 578 -8.27 -8.41 -14.79
CA ASP A 578 -7.74 -7.25 -15.47
C ASP A 578 -6.27 -7.03 -15.10
N SER A 579 -5.48 -6.51 -16.06
CA SER A 579 -4.05 -6.26 -15.88
C SER A 579 -3.80 -4.78 -15.63
N TRP A 580 -2.77 -4.49 -14.82
CA TRP A 580 -2.32 -3.16 -14.49
C TRP A 580 -0.85 -2.97 -14.84
N TRP A 581 -0.44 -1.81 -15.30
CA TRP A 581 0.97 -1.59 -15.69
C TRP A 581 1.97 -1.73 -14.54
N ASN A 582 1.54 -1.61 -13.27
CA ASN A 582 2.36 -1.90 -12.10
C ASN A 582 2.10 -3.33 -11.61
N PRO A 583 3.01 -4.28 -11.83
CA PRO A 583 2.81 -5.68 -11.42
C PRO A 583 2.79 -5.89 -9.91
N SER A 584 3.28 -4.93 -9.11
CA SER A 584 3.36 -5.07 -7.64
C SER A 584 1.99 -5.31 -6.99
N VAL A 585 0.92 -4.72 -7.52
CA VAL A 585 -0.46 -4.89 -7.02
C VAL A 585 -0.93 -6.34 -7.25
N GLU A 586 -0.62 -6.90 -8.41
CA GLU A 586 -0.95 -8.28 -8.75
C GLU A 586 -0.15 -9.26 -7.88
N TYR A 587 1.15 -9.03 -7.68
CA TYR A 587 1.97 -9.83 -6.77
C TYR A 587 1.46 -9.78 -5.33
N GLN A 588 1.04 -8.62 -4.84
CA GLN A 588 0.42 -8.50 -3.53
C GLN A 588 -0.85 -9.32 -3.39
N ALA A 589 -1.71 -9.36 -4.42
CA ALA A 589 -2.91 -10.19 -4.44
C ALA A 589 -2.56 -11.68 -4.41
N MET A 590 -1.59 -12.13 -5.21
CA MET A 590 -1.11 -13.52 -5.25
C MET A 590 -0.50 -13.95 -3.91
N ASP A 591 0.23 -13.06 -3.24
CA ASP A 591 0.85 -13.32 -1.93
C ASP A 591 -0.16 -13.45 -0.78
N ARG A 592 -1.45 -13.15 -1.00
CA ARG A 592 -2.52 -13.47 -0.04
C ARG A 592 -2.82 -14.96 0.05
N VAL A 593 -2.52 -15.68 -1.03
CA VAL A 593 -2.71 -17.13 -1.17
C VAL A 593 -1.40 -17.88 -0.93
N HIS A 594 -0.33 -17.49 -1.64
CA HIS A 594 0.99 -18.12 -1.52
C HIS A 594 1.71 -17.60 -0.27
N ARG A 595 1.32 -18.14 0.87
CA ARG A 595 1.74 -17.71 2.19
C ARG A 595 1.95 -18.91 3.12
N LEU A 596 2.64 -18.71 4.24
CA LEU A 596 2.75 -19.73 5.29
C LEU A 596 1.37 -20.28 5.67
N GLY A 597 1.21 -21.60 5.56
CA GLY A 597 -0.06 -22.30 5.73
C GLY A 597 -0.70 -22.77 4.42
N ALA A 598 -0.23 -22.32 3.25
CA ALA A 598 -0.65 -22.88 1.97
C ALA A 598 -0.17 -24.35 1.86
N ARG A 599 -1.11 -25.26 1.56
CA ARG A 599 -0.84 -26.70 1.51
C ARG A 599 -0.79 -27.26 0.10
N ARG A 600 -1.30 -26.53 -0.87
CA ARG A 600 -1.39 -26.91 -2.29
C ARG A 600 -0.57 -25.98 -3.15
N PRO A 601 -0.06 -26.44 -4.33
CA PRO A 601 0.53 -25.56 -5.32
C PRO A 601 -0.44 -24.44 -5.69
N VAL A 602 0.08 -23.21 -5.76
CA VAL A 602 -0.73 -22.03 -6.08
C VAL A 602 -0.54 -21.71 -7.57
N GLU A 603 -1.63 -21.75 -8.30
CA GLU A 603 -1.64 -21.40 -9.71
C GLU A 603 -2.38 -20.08 -9.93
N CYS A 604 -1.67 -19.13 -10.53
CA CYS A 604 -2.19 -17.79 -10.81
C CYS A 604 -2.37 -17.64 -12.32
N ILE A 605 -3.60 -17.41 -12.75
CA ILE A 605 -3.98 -17.30 -14.17
C ILE A 605 -4.38 -15.85 -14.43
N LYS A 606 -3.66 -15.20 -15.35
CA LYS A 606 -4.03 -13.89 -15.87
C LYS A 606 -4.87 -14.08 -17.12
N LEU A 607 -6.10 -13.58 -17.12
CA LEU A 607 -6.98 -13.59 -18.28
C LEU A 607 -6.77 -12.30 -19.09
N VAL A 608 -6.22 -12.43 -20.28
CA VAL A 608 -5.82 -11.32 -21.14
C VAL A 608 -6.49 -11.47 -22.51
N VAL A 609 -7.10 -10.39 -22.98
CA VAL A 609 -7.60 -10.36 -24.34
C VAL A 609 -6.48 -9.91 -25.28
N GLU A 610 -6.15 -10.74 -26.25
CA GLU A 610 -5.11 -10.44 -27.25
C GLU A 610 -5.62 -9.34 -28.19
N ASP A 611 -4.71 -8.66 -28.87
CA ASP A 611 -5.00 -7.49 -29.72
C ASP A 611 -5.76 -6.37 -28.97
N SER A 612 -5.51 -6.23 -27.66
CA SER A 612 -6.10 -5.21 -26.81
C SER A 612 -5.03 -4.43 -26.04
N ILE A 613 -5.46 -3.40 -25.31
CA ILE A 613 -4.59 -2.65 -24.40
C ILE A 613 -4.01 -3.58 -23.32
N GLU A 614 -4.69 -4.65 -22.94
CA GLU A 614 -4.22 -5.56 -21.89
C GLU A 614 -2.98 -6.35 -22.33
N SER A 615 -2.95 -6.86 -23.57
CA SER A 615 -1.75 -7.52 -24.09
C SER A 615 -0.55 -6.57 -24.14
N ARG A 616 -0.77 -5.28 -24.42
CA ARG A 616 0.26 -4.23 -24.34
C ARG A 616 0.71 -3.95 -22.92
N ILE A 617 -0.23 -3.93 -21.96
CA ILE A 617 0.09 -3.76 -20.55
C ILE A 617 0.98 -4.92 -20.06
N VAL A 618 0.65 -6.16 -20.41
CA VAL A 618 1.47 -7.34 -20.04
C VAL A 618 2.88 -7.24 -20.62
N GLN A 619 3.02 -6.89 -21.90
CA GLN A 619 4.32 -6.67 -22.53
C GLN A 619 5.13 -5.55 -21.83
N LEU A 620 4.43 -4.48 -21.41
CA LEU A 620 5.05 -3.39 -20.64
C LEU A 620 5.51 -3.85 -19.25
N GLN A 621 4.69 -4.68 -18.57
CA GLN A 621 5.07 -5.29 -17.29
C GLN A 621 6.34 -6.14 -17.43
N GLU A 622 6.40 -7.01 -18.46
CA GLU A 622 7.55 -7.87 -18.74
C GLU A 622 8.82 -7.04 -19.00
N LYS A 623 8.70 -6.01 -19.85
CA LYS A 623 9.80 -5.09 -20.13
C LYS A 623 10.31 -4.39 -18.87
N LYS A 624 9.41 -3.91 -18.03
CA LYS A 624 9.75 -3.23 -16.77
C LYS A 624 10.35 -4.19 -15.74
N SER A 625 9.83 -5.40 -15.61
CA SER A 625 10.37 -6.43 -14.73
C SER A 625 11.78 -6.85 -15.13
N ALA A 626 12.03 -7.08 -16.43
CA ALA A 626 13.35 -7.39 -16.96
C ALA A 626 14.36 -6.25 -16.70
N MET A 627 13.94 -5.00 -16.78
CA MET A 627 14.77 -3.84 -16.45
C MET A 627 15.16 -3.79 -14.96
N VAL A 628 14.28 -4.23 -14.07
CA VAL A 628 14.55 -4.28 -12.62
C VAL A 628 15.47 -5.44 -12.27
N GLU A 629 15.26 -6.62 -12.87
CA GLU A 629 16.13 -7.78 -12.69
C GLU A 629 17.56 -7.52 -13.21
N ALA A 630 17.69 -6.89 -14.38
CA ALA A 630 19.00 -6.59 -14.99
C ALA A 630 19.78 -5.50 -14.23
N ALA A 631 19.10 -4.71 -13.40
CA ALA A 631 19.69 -3.61 -12.67
C ALA A 631 19.42 -3.76 -11.18
N ILE A 632 20.26 -4.56 -10.50
CA ILE A 632 20.31 -4.61 -9.03
C ILE A 632 20.42 -3.16 -8.51
N GLY A 633 19.29 -2.56 -8.13
CA GLY A 633 19.20 -1.20 -7.58
C GLY A 633 18.61 -0.13 -8.49
N ARG A 634 18.04 -0.45 -9.65
CA ARG A 634 17.26 0.54 -10.43
C ARG A 634 15.85 0.66 -9.89
N ASP A 635 15.52 1.88 -9.69
CA ASP A 635 14.29 2.57 -9.33
C ASP A 635 12.99 1.77 -9.64
N GLU A 636 12.44 1.08 -8.64
CA GLU A 636 11.09 0.51 -8.73
C GLU A 636 10.04 1.57 -9.08
N ASN A 637 10.38 2.86 -9.01
CA ASN A 637 9.57 3.97 -9.50
C ASN A 637 9.30 3.93 -11.01
N ALA A 638 10.24 3.38 -11.79
CA ALA A 638 10.01 3.18 -13.21
C ALA A 638 8.88 2.17 -13.46
N MET A 639 8.62 1.26 -12.51
CA MET A 639 7.52 0.29 -12.62
C MET A 639 6.14 0.91 -12.42
N GLY A 640 6.02 1.86 -11.49
CA GLY A 640 4.73 2.50 -11.16
C GLY A 640 4.34 3.65 -12.07
N ARG A 641 5.26 4.21 -12.86
CA ARG A 641 5.03 5.37 -13.71
C ARG A 641 4.87 4.98 -15.16
N LEU A 642 3.99 5.69 -15.85
CA LEU A 642 3.88 5.67 -17.30
C LEU A 642 4.68 6.84 -17.88
N SER A 643 5.79 6.54 -18.56
CA SER A 643 6.51 7.55 -19.34
C SER A 643 5.72 7.92 -20.62
N PRO A 644 6.01 9.06 -21.27
CA PRO A 644 5.41 9.37 -22.58
C PRO A 644 5.64 8.27 -23.62
N GLU A 645 6.81 7.60 -23.57
CA GLU A 645 7.13 6.47 -24.42
C GLU A 645 6.29 5.24 -24.08
N ASP A 646 6.05 4.95 -22.78
CA ASP A 646 5.16 3.88 -22.33
C ASP A 646 3.72 4.14 -22.78
N MET A 647 3.24 5.38 -22.65
CA MET A 647 1.91 5.77 -23.15
C MET A 647 1.82 5.61 -24.66
N SER A 648 2.84 6.08 -25.38
CA SER A 648 2.91 5.90 -26.84
C SER A 648 2.90 4.42 -27.23
N PHE A 649 3.58 3.57 -26.48
CA PHE A 649 3.58 2.12 -26.69
C PHE A 649 2.21 1.49 -26.46
N LEU A 650 1.47 1.91 -25.43
CA LEU A 650 0.13 1.41 -25.14
C LEU A 650 -0.89 1.73 -26.24
N PHE A 651 -0.72 2.85 -26.96
CA PHE A 651 -1.61 3.28 -28.05
C PHE A 651 -1.10 2.92 -29.46
N LYS A 652 -0.02 2.15 -29.58
CA LYS A 652 0.45 1.59 -30.87
C LYS A 652 -0.14 0.19 -31.04
N MET A 653 -1.21 0.05 -31.78
CA MET A 653 -1.68 -1.23 -32.32
C MET A 653 -1.13 -1.44 -33.71
#